data_a4b6070c44852dbe6dd86e774bad3061
#
_entry.id   a4b6070c44852dbe6dd86e774bad3061
#
_cell.length_a   1.000
_cell.length_b   1.000
_cell.length_c   1.000
_cell.angle_alpha   90.00
_cell.angle_beta   90.00
_cell.angle_gamma   90.00
#
_symmetry.space_group_name_H-M   'P 1'
#
loop_
_entity.id
_entity.type
_entity.pdbx_description
1 polymer ?
#
loop_
_entity_poly.entity_id
_entity_poly.type
_entity_poly.pdbx_seq_one_letter_code
_entity_poly.pdbx_strand_id
1 'polypeptide(L)'
;MVLVSGMAVLAGCGGGGSGSSVPALPPSPLSGVISIEANSRVDQDTMDQLGLEGAQAATGIQALPASFVLAGYVSGAAGTYPSASAQCQPFAYAEDAVDEYSVPLAAGETLVLESFGSCLADPELELVVEGAGPLPASVNGGPARYTLTAGDSTEYRVTVRNTGNAPARYILAKSVAFGAEGMAFDWPRYRFIEGEAVVALADDDTVRAAMATPAAEKARGLGAGKWLMTMPGNRVRSAQAGPVADDTLSWIRELRATPGVLSATPNYVVSSQQTGTPVSEPLYTRQWHYDLINGPAAWQLAPGGGAGVNVAVLDSGLLRLPTGAWHPDLDSNVQSRPAYDFVDGDTIPADPGSSVGGDVFHGTHVAGTVAAVVNDAGSGGVAYGAGLVPVRVLGEGGTGSSADLIAAINWLVAGSGGQPYADVVNMSLGGLPRIQDLEDAIARGVDKGMVFVAAAGNAATSTLSYPAASPNVLAVSAVDGGGQLAGYSNFGSWIDLAAPGGDASRDGNLDGAGDVVWSTSGERDGGVSIAGYRGLQGTSMASPHVAGVLALMKARDPAMNYDKVRVWLQGGQMTDGQARRNDTLGWGVLDAARAVSAAGTGFADTILSASPALVSLSNEGEQSVSVELSVFGDGNVSNLSLGDRPAWTDVTVCQSAPPCALQVTLLKDQLTPDEPARGSIMVNYQVDGASADPLSIPVIGQLVSDEQARNAGRHFVLLVNTEPNEDNLYMAESQVTLDAENGVYSFRFENDDGEEPQQLREVRPGDYYLVAGSDLDGDGIICQPGEACAEYPITGLREVITIEEGQSVSDIRLTTGFSRPTISAASPDILPRPGFQGYQLRTPKTQTGPADNRTRMTQ
;
A
#
# COMPACT_ATOMS: atom_id res chain seq x y z
N MET A 1 -33.54 28.75 -19.43
CA MET A 1 -34.91 28.21 -19.21
C MET A 1 -34.79 27.32 -17.96
N VAL A 2 -35.33 27.85 -16.90
CA VAL A 2 -35.21 27.36 -15.51
C VAL A 2 -35.96 26.05 -15.37
N LEU A 3 -35.43 25.09 -14.64
CA LEU A 3 -36.22 24.06 -13.97
C LEU A 3 -35.62 23.76 -12.59
N VAL A 4 -36.37 24.24 -11.64
CA VAL A 4 -36.29 23.97 -10.19
C VAL A 4 -37.00 22.64 -9.92
N SER A 5 -36.44 21.81 -9.08
CA SER A 5 -37.17 20.76 -8.35
C SER A 5 -36.38 20.48 -7.08
N GLY A 6 -36.82 20.58 -5.90
CA GLY A 6 -38.14 20.30 -5.35
C GLY A 6 -37.87 19.51 -4.09
N MET A 7 -37.65 20.21 -2.95
CA MET A 7 -37.58 19.60 -1.61
C MET A 7 -38.91 18.96 -1.26
N ALA A 8 -38.95 17.74 -0.86
CA ALA A 8 -40.10 17.11 -0.22
C ALA A 8 -39.99 17.29 1.30
N VAL A 9 -40.86 18.11 1.82
CA VAL A 9 -41.10 18.29 3.27
C VAL A 9 -42.07 17.22 3.72
N LEU A 10 -41.70 16.40 4.67
CA LEU A 10 -42.60 15.55 5.44
C LEU A 10 -43.09 16.34 6.65
N ALA A 11 -44.34 16.74 6.59
CA ALA A 11 -45.08 17.35 7.72
C ALA A 11 -45.60 16.22 8.64
N GLY A 12 -45.11 16.19 9.88
CA GLY A 12 -45.71 15.45 10.99
C GLY A 12 -46.26 16.39 12.01
N CYS A 13 -47.54 16.22 12.34
CA CYS A 13 -48.33 17.04 13.26
C CYS A 13 -48.00 16.86 14.73
N GLY A 14 -47.94 17.96 15.44
CA GLY A 14 -48.69 18.18 16.71
C GLY A 14 -47.90 18.18 17.99
N GLY A 15 -47.78 19.35 18.62
CA GLY A 15 -47.43 19.48 20.02
C GLY A 15 -46.70 20.78 20.33
N GLY A 16 -47.46 21.81 20.80
CA GLY A 16 -46.92 23.13 21.11
C GLY A 16 -45.92 23.08 22.27
N GLY A 17 -44.74 23.62 22.04
CA GLY A 17 -43.76 24.00 23.02
C GLY A 17 -42.91 25.09 22.42
N SER A 18 -42.81 26.24 23.11
CA SER A 18 -41.99 27.38 22.72
C SER A 18 -40.53 26.96 22.62
N GLY A 19 -40.14 26.53 21.43
CA GLY A 19 -38.75 26.30 21.09
C GLY A 19 -38.06 27.63 20.83
N SER A 20 -37.10 28.00 21.66
CA SER A 20 -36.09 28.96 21.29
C SER A 20 -35.35 28.41 20.06
N SER A 21 -35.56 29.10 18.92
CA SER A 21 -34.73 28.83 17.73
C SER A 21 -33.29 29.15 18.11
N VAL A 22 -32.43 28.09 18.14
CA VAL A 22 -30.96 28.30 18.15
C VAL A 22 -30.66 29.16 16.93
N PRO A 23 -30.03 30.33 17.07
CA PRO A 23 -29.64 31.15 15.91
C PRO A 23 -28.80 30.30 14.97
N ALA A 24 -29.11 30.34 13.69
CA ALA A 24 -28.22 29.71 12.69
C ALA A 24 -26.83 30.33 12.82
N LEU A 25 -25.82 29.50 12.93
CA LEU A 25 -24.44 29.97 12.94
C LEU A 25 -24.17 30.77 11.65
N PRO A 26 -23.41 31.86 11.73
CA PRO A 26 -23.03 32.61 10.53
C PRO A 26 -22.27 31.68 9.54
N PRO A 27 -22.36 31.95 8.24
CA PRO A 27 -21.66 31.11 7.25
C PRO A 27 -20.14 31.11 7.54
N SER A 28 -19.55 29.92 7.51
CA SER A 28 -18.11 29.75 7.72
C SER A 28 -17.35 30.02 6.43
N PRO A 29 -16.22 30.70 6.46
CA PRO A 29 -15.38 30.90 5.29
C PRO A 29 -14.74 29.57 4.84
N LEU A 30 -14.43 28.65 5.78
CA LEU A 30 -13.92 27.32 5.50
C LEU A 30 -14.42 26.32 6.55
N SER A 31 -14.92 25.20 6.09
CA SER A 31 -15.32 24.08 6.96
C SER A 31 -15.12 22.74 6.28
N GLY A 32 -14.96 21.70 7.09
CA GLY A 32 -14.74 20.36 6.58
C GLY A 32 -14.77 19.31 7.68
N VAL A 33 -14.26 18.13 7.34
CA VAL A 33 -14.06 17.01 8.26
C VAL A 33 -12.61 16.57 8.24
N ILE A 34 -12.13 16.15 9.40
CA ILE A 34 -10.86 15.45 9.57
C ILE A 34 -11.17 14.04 10.08
N SER A 35 -10.61 13.04 9.43
CA SER A 35 -10.65 11.65 9.83
C SER A 35 -9.31 11.28 10.44
N ILE A 36 -9.32 10.67 11.62
CA ILE A 36 -8.11 10.15 12.27
C ILE A 36 -8.12 8.64 12.11
N GLU A 37 -7.01 8.09 11.64
CA GLU A 37 -6.90 6.66 11.36
C GLU A 37 -7.21 5.80 12.58
N ALA A 38 -8.01 4.74 12.39
CA ALA A 38 -8.54 3.89 13.46
C ALA A 38 -7.45 3.22 14.32
N ASN A 39 -6.26 3.00 13.76
CA ASN A 39 -5.12 2.39 14.46
C ASN A 39 -4.24 3.40 15.20
N SER A 40 -4.42 4.69 14.96
CA SER A 40 -3.63 5.77 15.58
C SER A 40 -3.93 5.85 17.08
N ARG A 41 -2.87 5.83 17.88
CA ARG A 41 -2.90 5.94 19.33
C ARG A 41 -1.80 6.87 19.79
N VAL A 42 -2.02 7.50 20.93
CA VAL A 42 -0.94 8.11 21.69
C VAL A 42 -0.75 7.35 22.99
N ASP A 43 0.43 7.50 23.57
CA ASP A 43 0.69 7.07 24.92
C ASP A 43 -0.28 7.74 25.91
N GLN A 44 -0.61 7.06 27.01
CA GLN A 44 -1.65 7.51 27.95
C GLN A 44 -1.24 8.72 28.80
N ASP A 45 0.04 8.98 28.93
CA ASP A 45 0.61 10.06 29.72
C ASP A 45 1.45 11.07 28.90
N THR A 46 1.30 11.01 27.61
CA THR A 46 2.02 11.85 26.63
C THR A 46 1.85 13.36 26.86
N MET A 47 2.88 14.12 26.49
CA MET A 47 2.96 15.58 26.61
C MET A 47 1.88 16.34 25.85
N ASP A 48 1.33 15.80 24.77
CA ASP A 48 0.24 16.43 24.05
C ASP A 48 -1.02 16.62 24.92
N GLN A 49 -1.09 15.90 26.03
CA GLN A 49 -2.14 16.05 27.03
C GLN A 49 -1.86 17.17 28.02
N LEU A 50 -0.69 17.80 27.96
CA LEU A 50 -0.38 18.96 28.78
C LEU A 50 -1.38 20.10 28.50
N GLY A 51 -1.98 20.59 29.57
CA GLY A 51 -3.00 21.63 29.51
C GLY A 51 -4.43 21.10 29.45
N LEU A 52 -4.67 19.79 29.42
CA LEU A 52 -5.95 19.21 29.77
C LEU A 52 -6.10 19.23 31.29
N GLU A 53 -7.00 20.09 31.83
CA GLU A 53 -7.28 20.10 33.28
C GLU A 53 -7.86 18.75 33.66
N GLY A 54 -7.12 17.97 34.50
CA GLY A 54 -7.53 16.67 34.99
C GLY A 54 -6.90 15.47 34.31
N ALA A 55 -6.01 15.63 33.32
CA ALA A 55 -5.15 14.54 32.86
C ALA A 55 -4.28 14.09 34.05
N GLN A 56 -4.61 12.95 34.64
CA GLN A 56 -3.73 12.27 35.59
C GLN A 56 -2.79 11.41 34.74
N ALA A 57 -1.50 11.51 34.99
CA ALA A 57 -0.55 10.55 34.46
C ALA A 57 -1.07 9.13 34.71
N ALA A 58 -1.30 8.37 33.68
CA ALA A 58 -1.72 6.99 33.80
C ALA A 58 -0.52 6.22 34.37
N THR A 59 -0.61 5.77 35.60
CA THR A 59 0.43 4.95 36.21
C THR A 59 0.09 3.47 35.93
N GLY A 60 0.82 2.87 35.01
CA GLY A 60 0.68 1.43 34.75
C GLY A 60 1.02 1.03 33.34
N ILE A 61 1.01 -0.27 33.13
CA ILE A 61 1.31 -0.87 31.82
C ILE A 61 0.10 -0.65 30.91
N GLN A 62 0.30 0.04 29.79
CA GLN A 62 -0.72 0.20 28.76
C GLN A 62 -0.81 -1.07 27.93
N ALA A 63 -2.00 -1.69 27.86
CA ALA A 63 -2.26 -2.82 26.98
C ALA A 63 -2.56 -2.31 25.57
N LEU A 64 -1.84 -2.83 24.59
CA LEU A 64 -2.02 -2.43 23.18
C LEU A 64 -2.87 -3.47 22.43
N PRO A 65 -3.74 -3.04 21.50
CA PRO A 65 -4.55 -3.95 20.69
C PRO A 65 -3.70 -4.76 19.70
N ALA A 66 -4.34 -5.70 19.00
CA ALA A 66 -3.66 -6.52 18.01
C ALA A 66 -3.11 -5.70 16.81
N SER A 67 -3.75 -4.57 16.46
CA SER A 67 -3.26 -3.63 15.44
C SER A 67 -3.23 -2.22 16.00
N PHE A 68 -2.07 -1.56 15.89
CA PHE A 68 -1.86 -0.20 16.38
C PHE A 68 -0.67 0.48 15.71
N VAL A 69 -0.71 1.80 15.69
CA VAL A 69 0.43 2.71 15.50
C VAL A 69 0.37 3.68 16.66
N LEU A 70 1.29 3.53 17.59
CA LEU A 70 1.33 4.32 18.82
C LEU A 70 2.44 5.35 18.71
N ALA A 71 2.10 6.60 18.91
CA ALA A 71 3.04 7.69 19.09
C ALA A 71 3.22 7.99 20.57
N GLY A 72 4.46 8.14 21.02
CA GLY A 72 4.78 8.40 22.39
C GLY A 72 5.89 9.45 22.50
N TYR A 73 6.07 9.89 23.74
CA TYR A 73 7.03 10.89 24.11
C TYR A 73 7.69 10.51 25.45
N VAL A 74 8.99 10.63 25.52
CA VAL A 74 9.73 10.40 26.78
C VAL A 74 10.74 11.52 27.02
N SER A 75 10.88 11.95 28.27
CA SER A 75 11.85 12.95 28.70
C SER A 75 12.42 12.62 30.07
N GLY A 76 13.73 12.54 30.20
CA GLY A 76 14.40 12.21 31.46
C GLY A 76 14.33 13.31 32.51
N ALA A 77 13.86 14.52 32.19
CA ALA A 77 13.70 15.63 33.11
C ALA A 77 12.72 16.67 32.57
N ALA A 78 12.01 17.35 33.42
CA ALA A 78 11.25 18.54 33.03
C ALA A 78 12.16 19.70 32.62
N GLY A 79 11.77 20.49 31.65
CA GLY A 79 12.57 21.59 31.13
C GLY A 79 11.79 22.59 30.29
N THR A 80 12.53 23.39 29.55
CA THR A 80 11.96 24.33 28.58
C THR A 80 12.83 24.30 27.33
N TYR A 81 12.20 24.23 26.16
CA TYR A 81 12.92 24.30 24.88
C TYR A 81 13.69 25.62 24.76
N PRO A 82 14.91 25.64 24.21
CA PRO A 82 15.73 26.81 24.13
C PRO A 82 15.11 27.87 23.22
N SER A 83 14.87 29.03 23.70
CA SER A 83 14.35 30.19 22.93
C SER A 83 15.33 30.78 21.90
N ALA A 84 16.52 30.20 21.76
CA ALA A 84 17.60 30.77 20.95
C ALA A 84 17.62 30.23 19.51
N SER A 85 16.85 29.20 19.19
CA SER A 85 16.63 28.77 17.81
C SER A 85 15.25 29.22 17.37
N ALA A 86 15.15 29.78 16.19
CA ALA A 86 13.85 30.12 15.59
C ALA A 86 13.00 28.87 15.29
N GLN A 87 13.59 27.70 15.45
CA GLN A 87 12.99 26.41 15.17
C GLN A 87 12.20 25.82 16.35
N CYS A 88 12.40 26.31 17.57
CA CYS A 88 11.73 25.82 18.77
C CYS A 88 11.11 26.97 19.53
N GLN A 89 9.84 26.85 19.85
CA GLN A 89 9.16 27.81 20.72
C GLN A 89 9.60 27.58 22.19
N PRO A 90 9.61 28.57 23.05
CA PRO A 90 10.00 28.42 24.44
C PRO A 90 8.88 27.72 25.26
N PHE A 91 8.43 26.57 24.83
CA PHE A 91 7.46 25.76 25.57
C PHE A 91 8.15 24.94 26.65
N ALA A 92 7.40 24.66 27.72
CA ALA A 92 7.85 23.79 28.78
C ALA A 92 7.46 22.35 28.44
N TYR A 93 8.35 21.41 28.71
CA TYR A 93 8.08 19.98 28.66
C TYR A 93 8.18 19.37 30.06
N ALA A 94 7.39 18.31 30.30
CA ALA A 94 7.36 17.58 31.56
C ALA A 94 8.44 16.50 31.61
N GLU A 95 8.73 16.00 32.81
CA GLU A 95 9.44 14.74 32.98
C GLU A 95 8.48 13.59 32.68
N ASP A 96 8.91 12.69 31.79
CA ASP A 96 8.22 11.50 31.37
C ASP A 96 9.28 10.45 30.99
N ALA A 97 9.82 9.77 31.97
CA ALA A 97 11.07 9.04 31.80
C ALA A 97 10.89 7.63 31.24
N VAL A 98 9.70 7.04 31.35
CA VAL A 98 9.46 5.61 31.07
C VAL A 98 8.02 5.33 30.70
N ASP A 99 7.80 4.70 29.54
CA ASP A 99 6.52 4.14 29.12
C ASP A 99 6.56 2.62 29.13
N GLU A 100 5.51 1.99 29.60
CA GLU A 100 5.44 0.53 29.70
C GLU A 100 4.22 -0.02 28.96
N TYR A 101 4.46 -0.98 28.07
CA TYR A 101 3.43 -1.59 27.23
C TYR A 101 3.35 -3.09 27.39
N SER A 102 2.13 -3.62 27.27
CA SER A 102 1.86 -5.02 27.04
C SER A 102 1.39 -5.19 25.59
N VAL A 103 2.16 -5.95 24.79
CA VAL A 103 1.96 -6.09 23.36
C VAL A 103 1.73 -7.54 22.96
N PRO A 104 0.55 -7.90 22.44
CA PRO A 104 0.32 -9.24 21.93
C PRO A 104 1.03 -9.42 20.59
N LEU A 105 1.94 -10.38 20.49
CA LEU A 105 2.64 -10.73 19.25
C LEU A 105 2.44 -12.22 18.94
N ALA A 106 2.14 -12.54 17.69
CA ALA A 106 2.19 -13.89 17.18
C ALA A 106 3.65 -14.29 16.85
N ALA A 107 3.95 -15.58 16.83
CA ALA A 107 5.27 -16.06 16.43
C ALA A 107 5.61 -15.57 15.02
N GLY A 108 6.77 -14.92 14.89
CA GLY A 108 7.24 -14.31 13.64
C GLY A 108 6.77 -12.88 13.39
N GLU A 109 5.82 -12.34 14.17
CA GLU A 109 5.50 -10.91 14.14
C GLU A 109 6.66 -10.07 14.68
N THR A 110 6.77 -8.86 14.17
CA THR A 110 7.84 -7.93 14.54
C THR A 110 7.25 -6.64 15.10
N LEU A 111 7.75 -6.25 16.27
CA LEU A 111 7.50 -4.94 16.85
C LEU A 111 8.66 -4.02 16.49
N VAL A 112 8.35 -2.82 16.00
CA VAL A 112 9.35 -1.83 15.61
C VAL A 112 9.10 -0.54 16.36
N LEU A 113 10.17 0.02 16.91
CA LEU A 113 10.20 1.37 17.46
C LEU A 113 11.15 2.22 16.64
N GLU A 114 10.67 3.38 16.17
CA GLU A 114 11.50 4.46 15.61
C GLU A 114 11.54 5.63 16.57
N SER A 115 12.73 6.22 16.75
CA SER A 115 12.92 7.34 17.64
C SER A 115 13.26 8.63 16.90
N PHE A 116 12.70 9.74 17.35
CA PHE A 116 12.85 11.06 16.76
C PHE A 116 13.27 12.05 17.85
N GLY A 117 14.22 12.92 17.56
CA GLY A 117 14.60 13.98 18.46
C GLY A 117 13.58 15.11 18.47
N SER A 118 13.47 15.78 19.61
CA SER A 118 12.68 16.99 19.78
C SER A 118 13.57 18.21 19.75
N CYS A 119 13.16 19.24 19.02
CA CYS A 119 13.82 20.54 19.01
C CYS A 119 15.36 20.48 18.90
N LEU A 120 15.90 19.91 17.83
CA LEU A 120 17.35 19.82 17.52
C LEU A 120 18.16 18.89 18.43
N ALA A 121 17.57 18.21 19.39
CA ALA A 121 18.24 17.18 20.17
C ALA A 121 18.21 15.85 19.46
N ASP A 122 19.31 15.11 19.47
CA ASP A 122 19.33 13.71 19.06
C ASP A 122 18.53 12.88 20.09
N PRO A 123 17.72 11.91 19.65
CA PRO A 123 16.96 11.09 20.58
C PRO A 123 17.87 10.16 21.37
N GLU A 124 17.76 10.17 22.69
CA GLU A 124 18.49 9.29 23.61
C GLU A 124 17.52 8.37 24.32
N LEU A 125 17.03 7.30 23.62
CA LEU A 125 16.13 6.32 24.22
C LEU A 125 16.58 4.88 23.99
N GLU A 126 16.00 3.97 24.73
CA GLU A 126 16.17 2.52 24.56
C GLU A 126 14.83 1.80 24.65
N LEU A 127 14.70 0.70 23.88
CA LEU A 127 13.60 -0.26 23.99
C LEU A 127 14.08 -1.47 24.80
N VAL A 128 13.46 -1.72 25.94
CA VAL A 128 13.78 -2.84 26.81
C VAL A 128 12.68 -3.88 26.75
N VAL A 129 13.02 -5.14 26.54
CA VAL A 129 12.07 -6.25 26.54
C VAL A 129 12.24 -7.07 27.80
N GLU A 130 11.15 -7.37 28.51
CA GLU A 130 11.19 -8.18 29.72
C GLU A 130 11.81 -9.58 29.43
N GLY A 131 12.85 -9.93 30.16
CA GLY A 131 13.57 -11.19 29.99
C GLY A 131 14.69 -11.19 28.93
N ALA A 132 14.71 -10.22 27.99
CA ALA A 132 15.75 -10.10 26.99
C ALA A 132 16.69 -8.89 27.20
N GLY A 133 16.25 -7.86 27.95
CA GLY A 133 17.00 -6.63 28.20
C GLY A 133 16.89 -5.61 27.05
N PRO A 134 17.77 -4.61 27.03
CA PRO A 134 17.73 -3.57 25.99
C PRO A 134 18.08 -4.12 24.61
N LEU A 135 17.33 -3.70 23.61
CA LEU A 135 17.57 -4.05 22.21
C LEU A 135 18.60 -3.09 21.59
N PRO A 136 19.43 -3.56 20.66
CA PRO A 136 20.35 -2.70 19.93
C PRO A 136 19.60 -1.84 18.92
N ALA A 137 19.99 -0.55 18.83
CA ALA A 137 19.51 0.34 17.77
C ALA A 137 20.21 0.06 16.46
N SER A 138 19.49 0.13 15.37
CA SER A 138 20.06 0.20 14.01
C SER A 138 19.87 1.61 13.45
N VAL A 139 20.91 2.20 12.87
CA VAL A 139 20.90 3.52 12.26
C VAL A 139 21.43 3.40 10.84
N ASN A 140 20.56 3.49 9.86
CA ASN A 140 20.88 3.40 8.43
C ASN A 140 20.56 4.71 7.70
N GLY A 141 21.10 5.85 8.21
CA GLY A 141 20.90 7.16 7.60
C GLY A 141 19.53 7.80 7.87
N GLY A 142 18.72 7.22 8.76
CA GLY A 142 17.42 7.70 9.22
C GLY A 142 17.31 7.67 10.75
N PRO A 143 16.09 7.71 11.33
CA PRO A 143 15.86 7.61 12.76
C PRO A 143 16.44 6.31 13.33
N ALA A 144 16.84 6.34 14.60
CA ALA A 144 17.27 5.12 15.28
C ALA A 144 16.08 4.15 15.42
N ARG A 145 16.32 2.90 15.05
CA ARG A 145 15.29 1.87 14.93
C ARG A 145 15.61 0.69 15.83
N TYR A 146 14.63 0.21 16.57
CA TYR A 146 14.71 -0.94 17.47
C TYR A 146 13.72 -1.99 16.99
N THR A 147 14.14 -3.23 16.88
CA THR A 147 13.29 -4.29 16.32
C THR A 147 13.26 -5.50 17.24
N LEU A 148 12.07 -5.98 17.57
CA LEU A 148 11.81 -7.22 18.28
C LEU A 148 11.02 -8.16 17.36
N THR A 149 11.58 -9.33 17.05
CA THR A 149 10.84 -10.41 16.36
C THR A 149 10.40 -11.43 17.39
N ALA A 150 9.10 -11.70 17.46
CA ALA A 150 8.53 -12.66 18.39
C ALA A 150 8.93 -14.10 18.04
N GLY A 151 9.56 -14.81 18.98
CA GLY A 151 9.87 -16.24 18.84
C GLY A 151 8.65 -17.12 19.06
N ASP A 152 7.76 -16.72 19.94
CA ASP A 152 6.55 -17.45 20.35
C ASP A 152 5.35 -16.51 20.35
N SER A 153 4.15 -17.07 20.12
CA SER A 153 2.90 -16.31 20.25
C SER A 153 2.59 -16.11 21.72
N THR A 154 2.79 -14.90 22.24
CA THR A 154 2.55 -14.52 23.63
C THR A 154 2.42 -13.01 23.76
N GLU A 155 2.12 -12.58 24.99
CA GLU A 155 2.14 -11.18 25.38
C GLU A 155 3.55 -10.77 25.80
N TYR A 156 4.09 -9.76 25.14
CA TYR A 156 5.41 -9.19 25.41
C TYR A 156 5.26 -7.91 26.22
N ARG A 157 6.07 -7.77 27.27
CA ARG A 157 6.20 -6.51 28.00
C ARG A 157 7.41 -5.77 27.49
N VAL A 158 7.16 -4.55 27.06
CA VAL A 158 8.19 -3.66 26.52
C VAL A 158 8.18 -2.34 27.25
N THR A 159 9.35 -1.78 27.47
CA THR A 159 9.57 -0.51 28.14
C THR A 159 10.34 0.41 27.20
N VAL A 160 9.80 1.58 26.91
CA VAL A 160 10.51 2.68 26.26
C VAL A 160 11.06 3.58 27.34
N ARG A 161 12.34 3.86 27.31
CA ARG A 161 13.01 4.65 28.36
C ARG A 161 13.87 5.72 27.73
N ASN A 162 13.77 6.95 28.26
CA ASN A 162 14.70 7.99 27.95
C ASN A 162 16.01 7.76 28.72
N THR A 163 17.15 7.76 28.01
CA THR A 163 18.49 7.58 28.61
C THR A 163 19.25 8.91 28.74
N GLY A 164 18.71 9.98 28.15
CA GLY A 164 19.22 11.34 28.23
C GLY A 164 18.37 12.28 29.04
N ASN A 165 18.55 13.57 28.84
CA ASN A 165 17.73 14.62 29.50
C ASN A 165 16.82 15.35 28.49
N ALA A 166 17.12 15.25 27.20
CA ALA A 166 16.33 15.90 26.16
C ALA A 166 15.09 15.07 25.86
N PRO A 167 13.96 15.71 25.53
CA PRO A 167 12.78 14.99 25.05
C PRO A 167 13.06 14.20 23.78
N ALA A 168 12.39 13.06 23.66
CA ALA A 168 12.41 12.23 22.46
C ALA A 168 11.00 11.72 22.16
N ARG A 169 10.62 11.80 20.91
CA ARG A 169 9.39 11.20 20.38
C ARG A 169 9.69 9.81 19.80
N TYR A 170 8.71 8.96 19.76
CA TYR A 170 8.84 7.68 19.12
C TYR A 170 7.52 7.20 18.51
N ILE A 171 7.64 6.33 17.51
CA ILE A 171 6.53 5.54 16.99
C ILE A 171 6.79 4.08 17.28
N LEU A 172 5.84 3.42 17.94
CA LEU A 172 5.82 2.00 18.21
C LEU A 172 4.70 1.35 17.40
N ALA A 173 5.03 0.39 16.54
CA ALA A 173 4.03 -0.30 15.74
C ALA A 173 4.43 -1.74 15.48
N LYS A 174 3.45 -2.59 15.22
CA LYS A 174 3.71 -3.89 14.63
C LYS A 174 4.09 -3.70 13.17
N SER A 175 5.10 -4.40 12.74
CA SER A 175 5.48 -4.48 11.34
C SER A 175 5.61 -5.95 10.95
N VAL A 176 5.28 -6.28 9.72
CA VAL A 176 5.71 -7.56 9.17
C VAL A 176 7.22 -7.52 9.13
N ALA A 177 7.87 -8.49 9.77
CA ALA A 177 9.31 -8.62 9.68
C ALA A 177 9.70 -8.83 8.21
N PHE A 178 10.08 -7.76 7.56
CA PHE A 178 11.11 -7.88 6.56
C PHE A 178 12.37 -8.06 7.39
N GLY A 179 12.97 -9.26 7.42
CA GLY A 179 14.05 -9.58 8.33
C GLY A 179 15.13 -8.49 8.36
N ALA A 180 15.98 -8.46 9.40
CA ALA A 180 17.10 -7.52 9.57
C ALA A 180 18.00 -7.41 8.33
N GLU A 181 17.77 -8.23 7.33
CA GLU A 181 18.36 -8.30 6.01
C GLU A 181 17.40 -7.82 4.91
N GLY A 182 16.39 -7.05 5.27
CA GLY A 182 15.48 -6.33 4.35
C GLY A 182 14.46 -7.19 3.63
N MET A 183 14.32 -8.49 3.93
CA MET A 183 13.37 -9.36 3.28
C MET A 183 13.06 -10.59 4.13
N ALA A 184 11.80 -10.78 4.51
CA ALA A 184 11.32 -12.12 4.71
C ALA A 184 11.23 -12.76 3.31
N PHE A 185 12.30 -13.39 2.85
CA PHE A 185 12.13 -14.47 1.91
C PHE A 185 11.40 -15.55 2.67
N ASP A 186 10.07 -15.56 2.57
CA ASP A 186 9.44 -16.85 2.58
C ASP A 186 9.96 -17.53 1.31
N TRP A 187 11.04 -18.25 1.47
CA TRP A 187 11.52 -19.12 0.40
C TRP A 187 10.30 -19.88 -0.04
N PRO A 188 9.73 -19.54 -1.20
CA PRO A 188 8.66 -20.36 -1.68
C PRO A 188 9.31 -21.69 -1.74
N ARG A 189 8.66 -22.61 -1.17
CA ARG A 189 9.05 -24.00 -1.21
C ARG A 189 8.88 -24.47 -2.66
N TYR A 190 9.63 -23.86 -3.59
CA TYR A 190 9.82 -24.46 -4.88
C TYR A 190 10.31 -25.84 -4.58
N ARG A 191 9.47 -26.80 -4.91
CA ARG A 191 9.84 -28.19 -4.78
C ARG A 191 11.10 -28.36 -5.60
N PHE A 192 12.21 -28.51 -4.97
CA PHE A 192 13.44 -28.92 -5.60
C PHE A 192 13.75 -30.35 -5.17
N ILE A 193 14.53 -31.04 -5.98
CA ILE A 193 14.98 -32.38 -5.65
C ILE A 193 16.09 -32.25 -4.60
N GLU A 194 15.78 -32.68 -3.39
CA GLU A 194 16.73 -32.63 -2.27
C GLU A 194 18.02 -33.38 -2.61
N GLY A 195 19.16 -32.79 -2.27
CA GLY A 195 20.48 -33.33 -2.57
C GLY A 195 20.90 -33.18 -4.03
N GLU A 196 20.20 -32.43 -4.86
CA GLU A 196 20.57 -32.17 -6.25
C GLU A 196 20.78 -30.67 -6.54
N ALA A 197 21.83 -30.37 -7.30
CA ALA A 197 22.15 -29.03 -7.77
C ALA A 197 22.47 -29.02 -9.28
N VAL A 198 22.03 -27.99 -9.96
CA VAL A 198 22.45 -27.66 -11.33
C VAL A 198 23.62 -26.70 -11.21
N VAL A 199 24.80 -27.09 -11.74
CA VAL A 199 26.08 -26.39 -11.58
C VAL A 199 26.63 -26.03 -12.95
N ALA A 200 27.04 -24.80 -13.15
CA ALA A 200 27.82 -24.36 -14.31
C ALA A 200 29.30 -24.32 -13.92
N LEU A 201 30.14 -24.90 -14.74
CA LEU A 201 31.57 -25.01 -14.49
C LEU A 201 32.39 -24.35 -15.62
N ALA A 202 33.55 -23.79 -15.27
CA ALA A 202 34.44 -23.09 -16.19
C ALA A 202 34.98 -24.01 -17.27
N ASP A 203 35.31 -25.27 -16.94
CA ASP A 203 35.90 -26.30 -17.82
C ASP A 203 35.72 -27.70 -17.26
N ASP A 204 36.08 -28.72 -18.06
CA ASP A 204 36.02 -30.14 -17.70
C ASP A 204 37.01 -30.54 -16.60
N ASP A 205 38.11 -29.82 -16.43
CA ASP A 205 39.07 -30.11 -15.36
C ASP A 205 38.52 -29.69 -13.99
N THR A 206 37.72 -28.64 -13.98
CA THR A 206 36.93 -28.21 -12.79
C THR A 206 35.90 -29.27 -12.40
N VAL A 207 35.25 -29.95 -13.37
CA VAL A 207 34.36 -31.09 -13.07
C VAL A 207 35.10 -32.18 -12.33
N ARG A 208 36.31 -32.55 -12.81
CA ARG A 208 37.14 -33.58 -12.16
C ARG A 208 37.59 -33.15 -10.78
N ALA A 209 37.93 -31.89 -10.60
CA ALA A 209 38.32 -31.35 -9.29
C ALA A 209 37.14 -31.35 -8.31
N ALA A 210 35.95 -30.95 -8.74
CA ALA A 210 34.72 -30.99 -7.94
C ALA A 210 34.31 -32.42 -7.54
N MET A 211 34.58 -33.42 -8.42
CA MET A 211 34.32 -34.83 -8.15
C MET A 211 35.42 -35.50 -7.34
N ALA A 212 36.65 -34.96 -7.32
CA ALA A 212 37.80 -35.48 -6.57
C ALA A 212 37.79 -35.03 -5.09
N THR A 213 37.02 -33.99 -4.78
CA THR A 213 36.76 -33.54 -3.40
C THR A 213 35.42 -34.10 -2.95
N PRO A 214 35.12 -34.17 -1.65
CA PRO A 214 33.79 -34.58 -1.17
C PRO A 214 32.69 -33.53 -1.49
N ALA A 215 32.86 -32.75 -2.56
CA ALA A 215 31.91 -31.70 -2.94
C ALA A 215 30.67 -32.25 -3.66
N ALA A 216 30.78 -33.37 -4.43
CA ALA A 216 29.65 -34.02 -5.06
C ALA A 216 29.86 -35.53 -5.12
N GLU A 217 28.80 -36.36 -5.04
CA GLU A 217 28.83 -37.81 -5.15
C GLU A 217 28.75 -38.26 -6.61
N LYS A 218 27.92 -37.59 -7.41
CA LYS A 218 27.70 -37.85 -8.83
C LYS A 218 27.57 -36.55 -9.61
N ALA A 219 27.98 -36.59 -10.87
CA ALA A 219 27.75 -35.52 -11.83
C ALA A 219 27.27 -36.08 -13.16
N ARG A 220 26.28 -35.42 -13.76
CA ARG A 220 25.72 -35.77 -15.08
C ARG A 220 25.70 -34.49 -15.94
N GLY A 221 26.38 -34.52 -17.08
CA GLY A 221 26.37 -33.40 -18.01
C GLY A 221 24.98 -33.09 -18.56
N LEU A 222 24.59 -31.82 -18.57
CA LEU A 222 23.36 -31.28 -19.11
C LEU A 222 23.56 -30.55 -20.45
N GLY A 223 24.82 -30.44 -20.90
CA GLY A 223 25.19 -29.64 -22.05
C GLY A 223 25.55 -28.21 -21.71
N ALA A 224 26.18 -27.49 -22.64
CA ALA A 224 26.58 -26.08 -22.49
C ALA A 224 27.36 -25.74 -21.20
N GLY A 225 28.25 -26.65 -20.77
CA GLY A 225 29.07 -26.44 -19.56
C GLY A 225 28.31 -26.61 -18.24
N LYS A 226 27.07 -27.13 -18.29
CA LYS A 226 26.24 -27.36 -17.11
C LYS A 226 26.16 -28.82 -16.69
N TRP A 227 26.06 -29.02 -15.39
CA TRP A 227 26.08 -30.35 -14.78
C TRP A 227 25.04 -30.46 -13.68
N LEU A 228 24.33 -31.61 -13.66
CA LEU A 228 23.56 -31.99 -12.49
C LEU A 228 24.49 -32.71 -11.53
N MET A 229 24.66 -32.18 -10.33
CA MET A 229 25.46 -32.76 -9.24
C MET A 229 24.56 -33.25 -8.13
N THR A 230 25.01 -34.36 -7.50
CA THR A 230 24.31 -34.96 -6.36
C THR A 230 25.16 -34.77 -5.09
N MET A 231 24.52 -34.30 -4.03
CA MET A 231 25.18 -34.12 -2.72
C MET A 231 25.71 -35.43 -2.15
N PRO A 232 26.91 -35.46 -1.55
CA PRO A 232 27.47 -36.68 -0.94
C PRO A 232 26.58 -37.24 0.16
N GLY A 233 26.28 -38.54 0.11
CA GLY A 233 25.37 -39.22 1.04
C GLY A 233 25.78 -39.17 2.51
N ASN A 234 27.03 -38.85 2.84
CA ASN A 234 27.52 -38.66 4.20
C ASN A 234 27.14 -37.29 4.79
N ARG A 235 26.60 -36.36 3.97
CA ARG A 235 26.08 -35.05 4.38
C ARG A 235 24.57 -35.06 4.64
N VAL A 236 23.86 -36.06 4.13
CA VAL A 236 22.45 -36.29 4.47
C VAL A 236 22.41 -36.78 5.92
N ARG A 237 22.28 -35.85 6.88
CA ARG A 237 22.15 -36.19 8.29
C ARG A 237 20.83 -36.91 8.55
N SER A 238 20.90 -37.90 9.45
CA SER A 238 19.74 -38.68 9.88
C SER A 238 18.62 -37.78 10.42
N ALA A 239 17.38 -38.21 10.23
CA ALA A 239 16.07 -37.55 10.47
C ALA A 239 15.80 -36.95 11.87
N GLN A 240 16.82 -36.51 12.59
CA GLN A 240 16.73 -35.90 13.92
C GLN A 240 17.24 -34.44 13.99
N ALA A 241 17.68 -33.83 12.89
CA ALA A 241 18.18 -32.45 12.90
C ALA A 241 17.81 -31.72 11.61
N GLY A 242 16.68 -31.01 11.61
CA GLY A 242 16.30 -30.07 10.58
C GLY A 242 15.84 -30.66 9.23
N PRO A 243 15.14 -29.91 8.40
CA PRO A 243 14.72 -30.38 7.09
C PRO A 243 15.94 -30.57 6.16
N VAL A 244 15.97 -31.66 5.38
CA VAL A 244 17.00 -31.98 4.36
C VAL A 244 17.19 -30.88 3.32
N ALA A 245 16.19 -30.05 3.15
CA ALA A 245 16.22 -28.86 2.31
C ALA A 245 17.32 -27.86 2.72
N ASP A 246 17.51 -27.62 4.01
CA ASP A 246 18.55 -26.71 4.55
C ASP A 246 19.96 -27.26 4.31
N ASP A 247 20.12 -28.59 4.38
CA ASP A 247 21.40 -29.24 4.06
C ASP A 247 21.74 -29.10 2.57
N THR A 248 20.75 -29.21 1.70
CA THR A 248 20.93 -29.03 0.24
C THR A 248 21.30 -27.58 -0.10
N LEU A 249 20.64 -26.61 0.47
CA LEU A 249 20.94 -25.19 0.24
C LEU A 249 22.33 -24.81 0.81
N SER A 250 22.71 -25.35 1.97
CA SER A 250 24.03 -25.16 2.55
C SER A 250 25.12 -25.75 1.68
N TRP A 251 24.90 -26.94 1.13
CA TRP A 251 25.81 -27.57 0.18
C TRP A 251 25.94 -26.77 -1.12
N ILE A 252 24.87 -26.22 -1.64
CA ILE A 252 24.90 -25.37 -2.83
C ILE A 252 25.73 -24.10 -2.60
N ARG A 253 25.64 -23.48 -1.42
CA ARG A 253 26.52 -22.35 -1.04
C ARG A 253 27.97 -22.72 -1.04
N GLU A 254 28.34 -23.92 -0.55
CA GLU A 254 29.71 -24.44 -0.61
C GLU A 254 30.18 -24.71 -2.04
N LEU A 255 29.28 -25.23 -2.90
CA LEU A 255 29.59 -25.39 -4.33
C LEU A 255 29.93 -24.07 -4.99
N ARG A 256 29.16 -23.03 -4.70
CA ARG A 256 29.39 -21.66 -5.21
C ARG A 256 30.73 -21.08 -4.77
N ALA A 257 31.18 -21.42 -3.57
CA ALA A 257 32.48 -21.00 -3.05
C ALA A 257 33.65 -21.81 -3.64
N THR A 258 33.40 -22.85 -4.43
CA THR A 258 34.42 -23.70 -5.01
C THR A 258 35.05 -23.05 -6.26
N PRO A 259 36.38 -22.89 -6.34
CA PRO A 259 37.02 -22.30 -7.51
C PRO A 259 36.67 -23.06 -8.80
N GLY A 260 36.33 -22.33 -9.84
CA GLY A 260 35.90 -22.87 -11.13
C GLY A 260 34.42 -23.19 -11.27
N VAL A 261 33.63 -23.07 -10.18
CA VAL A 261 32.16 -23.08 -10.23
C VAL A 261 31.70 -21.68 -10.61
N LEU A 262 31.05 -21.57 -11.76
CA LEU A 262 30.46 -20.31 -12.25
C LEU A 262 29.12 -20.01 -11.63
N SER A 263 28.32 -21.05 -11.39
CA SER A 263 27.05 -20.96 -10.67
C SER A 263 26.59 -22.33 -10.14
N ALA A 264 25.76 -22.32 -9.09
CA ALA A 264 25.08 -23.52 -8.59
C ALA A 264 23.69 -23.13 -8.05
N THR A 265 22.67 -23.91 -8.44
CA THR A 265 21.27 -23.73 -8.02
C THR A 265 20.63 -25.05 -7.67
N PRO A 266 19.56 -25.10 -6.84
CA PRO A 266 18.76 -26.30 -6.67
C PRO A 266 18.25 -26.85 -8.02
N ASN A 267 18.07 -28.17 -8.09
CA ASN A 267 17.35 -28.80 -9.20
C ASN A 267 15.86 -28.71 -8.92
N TYR A 268 15.21 -27.65 -9.44
CA TYR A 268 13.80 -27.40 -9.22
C TYR A 268 12.91 -28.42 -9.92
N VAL A 269 11.80 -28.80 -9.27
CA VAL A 269 10.77 -29.66 -9.85
C VAL A 269 9.93 -28.84 -10.82
N VAL A 270 9.86 -29.24 -12.07
CA VAL A 270 8.96 -28.68 -13.09
C VAL A 270 7.68 -29.49 -13.08
N SER A 271 6.55 -28.86 -12.80
CA SER A 271 5.21 -29.49 -12.91
C SER A 271 4.49 -29.02 -14.15
N SER A 272 3.58 -29.87 -14.68
CA SER A 272 2.62 -29.42 -15.71
C SER A 272 1.68 -28.39 -15.10
N GLN A 273 1.29 -27.36 -15.88
CA GLN A 273 0.30 -26.36 -15.45
C GLN A 273 -0.97 -27.09 -14.98
N GLN A 274 -1.37 -26.79 -13.75
CA GLN A 274 -2.65 -27.23 -13.22
C GLN A 274 -3.74 -26.26 -13.65
N THR A 275 -4.97 -26.74 -13.77
CA THR A 275 -6.15 -25.93 -14.00
C THR A 275 -6.64 -25.38 -12.65
N GLY A 276 -5.99 -24.34 -12.18
CA GLY A 276 -6.35 -23.58 -10.96
C GLY A 276 -6.55 -22.10 -11.28
N THR A 277 -6.95 -21.34 -10.28
CA THR A 277 -6.92 -19.87 -10.27
C THR A 277 -5.91 -19.41 -9.22
N PRO A 278 -5.44 -18.15 -9.24
CA PRO A 278 -4.52 -17.61 -8.23
C PRO A 278 -4.93 -17.86 -6.77
N VAL A 279 -6.22 -18.02 -6.48
CA VAL A 279 -6.75 -18.35 -5.14
C VAL A 279 -6.15 -19.64 -4.55
N SER A 280 -5.70 -20.54 -5.39
CA SER A 280 -5.05 -21.80 -4.94
C SER A 280 -3.57 -21.66 -4.61
N GLU A 281 -2.95 -20.54 -4.94
CA GLU A 281 -1.51 -20.35 -4.72
C GLU A 281 -1.18 -20.11 -3.24
N PRO A 282 -0.01 -20.60 -2.75
CA PRO A 282 0.36 -20.50 -1.35
C PRO A 282 0.44 -19.09 -0.78
N LEU A 283 0.84 -18.10 -1.59
CA LEU A 283 0.94 -16.70 -1.16
C LEU A 283 -0.34 -15.90 -1.37
N TYR A 284 -1.42 -16.50 -1.88
CA TYR A 284 -2.66 -15.78 -2.12
C TYR A 284 -3.19 -15.04 -0.89
N THR A 285 -3.05 -15.63 0.29
CA THR A 285 -3.48 -14.99 1.55
C THR A 285 -2.75 -13.68 1.87
N ARG A 286 -1.60 -13.44 1.24
CA ARG A 286 -0.83 -12.19 1.32
C ARG A 286 -1.11 -11.26 0.14
N GLN A 287 -1.84 -11.74 -0.88
CA GLN A 287 -2.19 -10.99 -2.08
C GLN A 287 -3.57 -10.33 -1.93
N TRP A 288 -3.75 -9.56 -0.85
CA TRP A 288 -4.97 -8.80 -0.51
C TRP A 288 -5.47 -7.97 -1.69
N HIS A 289 -4.55 -7.51 -2.53
CA HIS A 289 -4.81 -6.65 -3.67
C HIS A 289 -5.73 -7.29 -4.72
N TYR A 290 -5.81 -8.60 -4.80
CA TYR A 290 -6.73 -9.28 -5.71
C TYR A 290 -8.17 -9.26 -5.21
N ASP A 291 -8.38 -9.37 -3.91
CA ASP A 291 -9.72 -9.23 -3.33
C ASP A 291 -10.23 -7.79 -3.48
N LEU A 292 -9.35 -6.79 -3.31
CA LEU A 292 -9.69 -5.38 -3.46
C LEU A 292 -10.18 -5.05 -4.88
N ILE A 293 -9.58 -5.65 -5.91
CA ILE A 293 -9.99 -5.44 -7.31
C ILE A 293 -11.02 -6.45 -7.83
N ASN A 294 -11.63 -7.26 -6.97
CA ASN A 294 -12.60 -8.28 -7.37
C ASN A 294 -12.01 -9.34 -8.35
N GLY A 295 -10.74 -9.69 -8.14
CA GLY A 295 -9.98 -10.65 -8.95
C GLY A 295 -10.61 -12.03 -9.04
N PRO A 296 -11.05 -12.67 -7.92
CA PRO A 296 -11.68 -13.99 -7.94
C PRO A 296 -12.88 -14.08 -8.88
N ALA A 297 -13.74 -13.06 -8.91
CA ALA A 297 -14.87 -13.01 -9.84
C ALA A 297 -14.41 -12.80 -11.29
N ALA A 298 -13.37 -11.99 -11.53
CA ALA A 298 -12.80 -11.81 -12.87
C ALA A 298 -12.24 -13.13 -13.43
N TRP A 299 -11.60 -13.95 -12.60
CA TRP A 299 -11.07 -15.26 -13.03
C TRP A 299 -12.17 -16.27 -13.37
N GLN A 300 -13.31 -16.21 -12.71
CA GLN A 300 -14.48 -17.00 -13.12
C GLN A 300 -14.99 -16.59 -14.50
N LEU A 301 -14.99 -15.26 -14.78
CA LEU A 301 -15.39 -14.73 -16.10
C LEU A 301 -14.37 -15.03 -17.20
N ALA A 302 -13.10 -15.13 -16.86
CA ALA A 302 -11.99 -15.38 -17.79
C ALA A 302 -11.11 -16.56 -17.31
N PRO A 303 -11.64 -17.78 -17.28
CA PRO A 303 -10.96 -18.95 -16.67
C PRO A 303 -9.66 -19.35 -17.41
N GLY A 304 -9.45 -18.84 -18.63
CA GLY A 304 -8.18 -18.99 -19.36
C GLY A 304 -7.07 -18.05 -18.88
N GLY A 305 -7.33 -17.18 -17.88
CA GLY A 305 -6.33 -16.30 -17.31
C GLY A 305 -5.60 -15.40 -18.31
N GLY A 306 -6.27 -14.94 -19.37
CA GLY A 306 -5.65 -14.10 -20.40
C GLY A 306 -4.91 -14.87 -21.50
N ALA A 307 -5.08 -16.19 -21.60
CA ALA A 307 -4.40 -17.01 -22.61
C ALA A 307 -4.61 -16.49 -24.03
N GLY A 308 -3.52 -16.45 -24.80
CA GLY A 308 -3.50 -15.96 -26.17
C GLY A 308 -3.22 -14.47 -26.32
N VAL A 309 -3.15 -13.72 -25.22
CA VAL A 309 -2.77 -12.29 -25.17
C VAL A 309 -1.31 -12.15 -24.74
N ASN A 310 -0.59 -11.22 -25.32
CA ASN A 310 0.78 -10.90 -24.94
C ASN A 310 0.85 -9.56 -24.24
N VAL A 311 1.49 -9.54 -23.07
CA VAL A 311 1.75 -8.31 -22.31
C VAL A 311 3.24 -8.01 -22.33
N ALA A 312 3.62 -6.86 -22.84
CA ALA A 312 5.00 -6.38 -22.74
C ALA A 312 5.23 -5.68 -21.40
N VAL A 313 6.33 -6.02 -20.75
CA VAL A 313 6.80 -5.36 -19.53
C VAL A 313 8.10 -4.63 -19.87
N LEU A 314 8.02 -3.30 -19.98
CA LEU A 314 9.15 -2.41 -20.23
C LEU A 314 9.71 -1.98 -18.88
N ASP A 315 10.81 -2.61 -18.46
CA ASP A 315 11.31 -2.47 -17.09
C ASP A 315 12.80 -2.84 -16.99
N SER A 316 13.29 -3.26 -15.83
CA SER A 316 14.65 -3.70 -15.59
C SER A 316 14.99 -5.09 -16.14
N GLY A 317 14.05 -5.75 -16.81
CA GLY A 317 14.17 -7.13 -17.27
C GLY A 317 13.56 -8.13 -16.30
N LEU A 318 13.90 -9.41 -16.48
CA LEU A 318 13.43 -10.50 -15.59
C LEU A 318 14.58 -11.21 -14.93
N LEU A 319 14.34 -11.70 -13.72
CA LEU A 319 15.29 -12.57 -13.01
C LEU A 319 15.59 -13.81 -13.83
N ARG A 320 16.85 -13.98 -14.16
CA ARG A 320 17.34 -15.14 -14.86
C ARG A 320 18.23 -16.01 -13.97
N LEU A 321 17.84 -17.26 -13.85
CA LEU A 321 18.60 -18.23 -13.06
C LEU A 321 19.90 -18.62 -13.77
N PRO A 322 20.90 -19.09 -13.04
CA PRO A 322 22.15 -19.61 -13.63
C PRO A 322 21.94 -20.78 -14.60
N THR A 323 20.82 -21.47 -14.49
CA THR A 323 20.41 -22.50 -15.45
C THR A 323 20.06 -21.96 -16.83
N GLY A 324 19.83 -20.64 -16.92
CA GLY A 324 19.31 -19.96 -18.10
C GLY A 324 17.79 -19.90 -18.17
N ALA A 325 17.07 -20.52 -17.24
CA ALA A 325 15.62 -20.36 -17.08
C ALA A 325 15.29 -19.01 -16.42
N TRP A 326 14.08 -18.53 -16.60
CA TRP A 326 13.54 -17.38 -15.92
C TRP A 326 13.08 -17.74 -14.49
N HIS A 327 12.55 -16.79 -13.77
CA HIS A 327 11.88 -17.08 -12.49
C HIS A 327 10.84 -18.18 -12.67
N PRO A 328 10.78 -19.22 -11.81
CA PRO A 328 9.92 -20.39 -12.02
C PRO A 328 8.44 -20.07 -12.27
N ASP A 329 7.90 -19.08 -11.57
CA ASP A 329 6.51 -18.63 -11.77
C ASP A 329 6.29 -17.77 -13.03
N LEU A 330 7.33 -17.47 -13.79
CA LEU A 330 7.25 -16.69 -15.03
C LEU A 330 7.66 -17.48 -16.26
N ASP A 331 8.51 -18.52 -16.08
CA ASP A 331 9.25 -19.18 -17.16
C ASP A 331 8.31 -19.68 -18.26
N SER A 332 7.19 -20.31 -17.94
CA SER A 332 6.26 -20.86 -18.95
C SER A 332 5.50 -19.78 -19.73
N ASN A 333 5.27 -18.60 -19.13
CA ASN A 333 4.62 -17.48 -19.80
C ASN A 333 5.59 -16.64 -20.64
N VAL A 334 6.91 -16.76 -20.39
CA VAL A 334 7.97 -16.10 -21.15
C VAL A 334 8.48 -16.98 -22.29
N GLN A 335 8.50 -18.31 -22.14
CA GLN A 335 9.05 -19.22 -23.14
C GLN A 335 8.42 -19.04 -24.53
N SER A 336 9.25 -19.03 -25.55
CA SER A 336 8.85 -18.82 -26.94
C SER A 336 8.22 -17.46 -27.27
N ARG A 337 8.36 -16.48 -26.40
CA ARG A 337 7.94 -15.10 -26.63
C ARG A 337 9.10 -14.25 -27.16
N PRO A 338 8.81 -13.17 -27.92
CA PRO A 338 9.82 -12.17 -28.23
C PRO A 338 10.38 -11.54 -26.95
N ALA A 339 11.67 -11.25 -26.95
CA ALA A 339 12.33 -10.61 -25.82
C ALA A 339 13.49 -9.75 -26.36
N TYR A 340 13.74 -8.61 -25.74
CA TYR A 340 14.87 -7.76 -26.13
C TYR A 340 15.41 -6.94 -24.97
N ASP A 341 16.72 -6.77 -24.93
CA ASP A 341 17.44 -5.92 -24.00
C ASP A 341 17.99 -4.70 -24.76
N PHE A 342 17.42 -3.53 -24.49
CA PHE A 342 17.86 -2.27 -25.11
C PHE A 342 19.06 -1.66 -24.38
N VAL A 343 19.32 -2.06 -23.12
CA VAL A 343 20.45 -1.58 -22.34
C VAL A 343 21.75 -2.23 -22.80
N ASP A 344 21.74 -3.56 -22.97
CA ASP A 344 22.92 -4.34 -23.39
C ASP A 344 22.92 -4.64 -24.88
N GLY A 345 21.83 -4.38 -25.63
CA GLY A 345 21.71 -4.54 -27.06
C GLY A 345 21.59 -6.00 -27.53
N ASP A 346 20.96 -6.86 -26.71
CA ASP A 346 20.82 -8.28 -27.04
C ASP A 346 19.38 -8.81 -26.86
N THR A 347 19.17 -10.11 -26.88
CA THR A 347 17.85 -10.74 -26.80
C THR A 347 17.58 -11.40 -25.44
N ILE A 348 18.35 -11.07 -24.41
CA ILE A 348 18.29 -11.68 -23.09
C ILE A 348 18.06 -10.58 -22.05
N PRO A 349 16.83 -10.07 -21.90
CA PRO A 349 16.51 -9.01 -20.95
C PRO A 349 16.57 -9.52 -19.50
N ALA A 350 17.77 -9.88 -19.06
CA ALA A 350 17.99 -10.36 -17.71
C ALA A 350 18.11 -9.16 -16.75
N ASP A 351 17.31 -9.18 -15.68
CA ASP A 351 17.41 -8.20 -14.62
C ASP A 351 18.71 -8.44 -13.83
N PRO A 352 19.62 -7.47 -13.75
CA PRO A 352 20.86 -7.64 -13.01
C PRO A 352 20.65 -7.56 -11.47
N GLY A 353 19.46 -7.20 -11.00
CA GLY A 353 19.22 -6.73 -9.64
C GLY A 353 19.70 -5.29 -9.44
N SER A 354 19.30 -4.63 -8.37
CA SER A 354 19.78 -3.30 -8.03
C SER A 354 20.82 -3.36 -6.93
N SER A 355 21.95 -2.68 -7.13
CA SER A 355 22.96 -2.48 -6.07
C SER A 355 22.61 -1.30 -5.14
N VAL A 356 21.64 -0.48 -5.51
CA VAL A 356 21.18 0.69 -4.75
C VAL A 356 19.84 0.35 -4.08
N GLY A 357 19.81 0.33 -2.76
CA GLY A 357 18.59 0.02 -2.00
C GLY A 357 18.23 -1.47 -1.86
N GLY A 358 19.18 -2.38 -2.12
CA GLY A 358 19.00 -3.83 -2.08
C GLY A 358 18.70 -4.43 -3.46
N ASP A 359 18.87 -5.75 -3.56
CA ASP A 359 18.67 -6.49 -4.82
C ASP A 359 17.17 -6.59 -5.18
N VAL A 360 16.58 -5.49 -5.62
CA VAL A 360 15.19 -5.44 -6.06
C VAL A 360 15.13 -5.81 -7.54
N PHE A 361 14.55 -6.95 -7.83
CA PHE A 361 14.22 -7.38 -9.19
C PHE A 361 12.88 -6.75 -9.60
N HIS A 362 12.89 -5.45 -9.90
CA HIS A 362 11.68 -4.66 -10.11
C HIS A 362 10.83 -5.17 -11.28
N GLY A 363 11.44 -5.37 -12.45
CA GLY A 363 10.72 -5.89 -13.61
C GLY A 363 10.20 -7.32 -13.42
N THR A 364 10.88 -8.14 -12.60
CA THR A 364 10.40 -9.47 -12.22
C THR A 364 9.14 -9.37 -11.37
N HIS A 365 9.10 -8.42 -10.42
CA HIS A 365 7.95 -8.18 -9.55
C HIS A 365 6.74 -7.69 -10.35
N VAL A 366 6.97 -6.72 -11.22
CA VAL A 366 5.95 -6.19 -12.14
C VAL A 366 5.39 -7.29 -13.03
N ALA A 367 6.25 -8.11 -13.65
CA ALA A 367 5.83 -9.22 -14.52
C ALA A 367 5.02 -10.27 -13.75
N GLY A 368 5.38 -10.56 -12.50
CA GLY A 368 4.63 -11.49 -11.65
C GLY A 368 3.23 -10.99 -11.31
N THR A 369 3.09 -9.71 -11.03
CA THR A 369 1.77 -9.09 -10.80
C THR A 369 0.90 -9.18 -12.06
N VAL A 370 1.49 -9.01 -13.27
CA VAL A 370 0.77 -9.21 -14.52
C VAL A 370 0.37 -10.67 -14.70
N ALA A 371 1.33 -11.62 -14.65
CA ALA A 371 1.13 -12.95 -15.18
C ALA A 371 2.00 -14.05 -14.53
N ALA A 372 2.19 -14.02 -13.20
CA ALA A 372 2.72 -15.20 -12.52
C ALA A 372 1.77 -16.40 -12.74
N VAL A 373 2.36 -17.56 -13.03
CA VAL A 373 1.59 -18.77 -13.37
C VAL A 373 0.96 -19.40 -12.15
N VAL A 374 -0.15 -20.09 -12.33
CA VAL A 374 -0.79 -20.92 -11.31
C VAL A 374 -0.17 -22.32 -11.37
N ASN A 375 0.59 -22.71 -10.33
CA ASN A 375 1.35 -23.95 -10.32
C ASN A 375 1.47 -24.63 -8.96
N ASP A 376 0.60 -24.26 -7.99
CA ASP A 376 0.61 -24.69 -6.59
C ASP A 376 1.91 -24.27 -5.85
N ALA A 377 2.58 -23.22 -6.32
CA ALA A 377 3.81 -22.72 -5.72
C ALA A 377 3.89 -21.20 -5.84
N GLY A 378 4.14 -20.49 -4.72
CA GLY A 378 4.37 -19.07 -4.73
C GLY A 378 3.15 -18.21 -4.93
N SER A 379 3.16 -17.33 -5.94
CA SER A 379 2.14 -16.31 -6.18
C SER A 379 1.44 -16.51 -7.53
N GLY A 380 0.19 -16.07 -7.64
CA GLY A 380 -0.50 -15.96 -8.93
C GLY A 380 -0.48 -14.53 -9.47
N GLY A 381 -0.54 -14.35 -10.78
CA GLY A 381 -0.71 -13.05 -11.44
C GLY A 381 -2.16 -12.80 -11.85
N VAL A 382 -2.51 -11.52 -12.11
CA VAL A 382 -3.86 -11.16 -12.58
C VAL A 382 -4.25 -11.94 -13.82
N ALA A 383 -3.38 -11.97 -14.81
CA ALA A 383 -3.56 -12.67 -16.08
C ALA A 383 -2.62 -13.89 -16.18
N TYR A 384 -2.78 -14.85 -15.27
CA TYR A 384 -1.88 -15.98 -15.06
C TYR A 384 -1.61 -16.87 -16.30
N GLY A 385 -2.43 -16.77 -17.33
CA GLY A 385 -2.29 -17.50 -18.61
C GLY A 385 -1.79 -16.64 -19.76
N ALA A 386 -1.57 -15.32 -19.55
CA ALA A 386 -1.07 -14.42 -20.59
C ALA A 386 0.42 -14.64 -20.89
N GLY A 387 0.83 -14.41 -22.14
CA GLY A 387 2.23 -14.42 -22.52
C GLY A 387 2.94 -13.15 -22.08
N LEU A 388 4.13 -13.28 -21.51
CA LEU A 388 4.99 -12.16 -21.13
C LEU A 388 6.02 -11.88 -22.21
N VAL A 389 6.14 -10.62 -22.63
CA VAL A 389 7.17 -10.12 -23.54
C VAL A 389 8.09 -9.20 -22.72
N PRO A 390 9.18 -9.74 -22.16
CA PRO A 390 10.08 -8.94 -21.37
C PRO A 390 10.94 -8.03 -22.25
N VAL A 391 10.98 -6.75 -21.89
CA VAL A 391 11.77 -5.73 -22.61
C VAL A 391 12.55 -4.92 -21.59
N ARG A 392 13.88 -5.10 -21.57
CA ARG A 392 14.70 -4.34 -20.65
C ARG A 392 15.06 -2.98 -21.24
N VAL A 393 14.62 -1.93 -20.53
CA VAL A 393 14.89 -0.52 -20.84
C VAL A 393 15.51 0.22 -19.66
N LEU A 394 15.54 -0.41 -18.48
CA LEU A 394 16.16 0.11 -17.26
C LEU A 394 17.41 -0.72 -16.94
N GLY A 395 18.51 -0.02 -16.72
CA GLY A 395 19.79 -0.61 -16.32
C GLY A 395 19.89 -0.84 -14.82
N GLU A 396 21.12 -1.14 -14.36
CA GLU A 396 21.43 -1.26 -12.95
C GLU A 396 21.05 0.04 -12.20
N GLY A 397 20.40 -0.10 -11.04
CA GLY A 397 19.88 1.05 -10.28
C GLY A 397 18.52 1.58 -10.76
N GLY A 398 17.84 0.86 -11.66
CA GLY A 398 16.48 1.19 -12.09
C GLY A 398 16.36 2.46 -12.96
N THR A 399 17.45 2.89 -13.60
CA THR A 399 17.46 4.06 -14.49
C THR A 399 17.64 3.66 -15.94
N GLY A 400 17.02 4.40 -16.87
CA GLY A 400 17.11 4.15 -18.29
C GLY A 400 17.09 5.43 -19.12
N SER A 401 17.16 5.31 -20.43
CA SER A 401 17.12 6.44 -21.33
C SER A 401 15.80 6.52 -22.11
N SER A 402 15.38 7.75 -22.43
CA SER A 402 14.22 7.94 -23.33
C SER A 402 14.45 7.35 -24.71
N ALA A 403 15.70 7.27 -25.16
CA ALA A 403 16.06 6.68 -26.46
C ALA A 403 15.77 5.17 -26.47
N ASP A 404 16.14 4.46 -25.43
CA ASP A 404 15.88 3.03 -25.29
C ASP A 404 14.38 2.74 -25.16
N LEU A 405 13.65 3.58 -24.43
CA LEU A 405 12.19 3.47 -24.31
C LEU A 405 11.50 3.66 -25.67
N ILE A 406 11.89 4.69 -26.44
CA ILE A 406 11.35 4.94 -27.79
C ILE A 406 11.70 3.77 -28.73
N ALA A 407 12.95 3.27 -28.68
CA ALA A 407 13.39 2.14 -29.47
C ALA A 407 12.61 0.86 -29.11
N ALA A 408 12.37 0.61 -27.84
CA ALA A 408 11.59 -0.52 -27.35
C ALA A 408 10.13 -0.50 -27.84
N ILE A 409 9.46 0.65 -27.75
CA ILE A 409 8.10 0.80 -28.26
C ILE A 409 8.07 0.60 -29.77
N ASN A 410 9.01 1.19 -30.52
CA ASN A 410 9.10 1.00 -31.97
C ASN A 410 9.34 -0.48 -32.33
N TRP A 411 10.15 -1.21 -31.58
CA TRP A 411 10.39 -2.64 -31.76
C TRP A 411 9.12 -3.46 -31.53
N LEU A 412 8.38 -3.16 -30.46
CA LEU A 412 7.08 -3.81 -30.17
C LEU A 412 6.07 -3.57 -31.30
N VAL A 413 5.98 -2.34 -31.78
CA VAL A 413 5.07 -1.92 -32.89
C VAL A 413 5.44 -2.57 -34.22
N ALA A 414 6.73 -2.67 -34.51
CA ALA A 414 7.23 -3.32 -35.72
C ALA A 414 6.86 -4.82 -35.74
N GLY A 415 7.01 -5.48 -34.61
CA GLY A 415 6.57 -6.85 -34.39
C GLY A 415 7.11 -7.84 -35.41
N SER A 416 6.28 -8.82 -35.77
CA SER A 416 6.60 -9.84 -36.78
C SER A 416 5.40 -10.09 -37.68
N GLY A 417 5.64 -10.21 -38.98
CA GLY A 417 4.57 -10.47 -39.96
C GLY A 417 3.50 -9.36 -40.01
N GLY A 418 3.85 -8.13 -39.64
CA GLY A 418 2.95 -6.97 -39.59
C GLY A 418 2.05 -6.89 -38.35
N GLN A 419 2.21 -7.81 -37.41
CA GLN A 419 1.53 -7.79 -36.10
C GLN A 419 2.51 -7.34 -35.02
N PRO A 420 2.09 -6.49 -34.05
CA PRO A 420 2.92 -6.11 -32.92
C PRO A 420 3.29 -7.32 -32.05
N TYR A 421 4.36 -7.20 -31.29
CA TYR A 421 4.76 -8.27 -30.38
C TYR A 421 3.90 -8.38 -29.11
N ALA A 422 3.18 -7.30 -28.76
CA ALA A 422 2.31 -7.28 -27.58
C ALA A 422 0.97 -6.61 -27.87
N ASP A 423 -0.05 -7.01 -27.13
CA ASP A 423 -1.40 -6.45 -27.13
C ASP A 423 -1.54 -5.34 -26.07
N VAL A 424 -0.87 -5.53 -24.93
CA VAL A 424 -0.84 -4.59 -23.81
C VAL A 424 0.62 -4.29 -23.46
N VAL A 425 0.90 -3.05 -23.12
CA VAL A 425 2.25 -2.60 -22.73
C VAL A 425 2.18 -1.98 -21.34
N ASN A 426 2.90 -2.55 -20.39
CA ASN A 426 3.05 -2.00 -19.04
C ASN A 426 4.38 -1.25 -18.93
N MET A 427 4.32 -0.02 -18.44
CA MET A 427 5.44 0.87 -18.20
C MET A 427 5.45 1.30 -16.73
N SER A 428 6.02 0.47 -15.87
CA SER A 428 6.19 0.78 -14.44
C SER A 428 7.39 1.74 -14.22
N LEU A 429 7.43 2.79 -14.99
CA LEU A 429 8.50 3.78 -15.05
C LEU A 429 7.94 5.18 -15.37
N GLY A 430 8.71 6.23 -15.08
CA GLY A 430 8.28 7.60 -15.33
C GLY A 430 9.36 8.63 -14.99
N GLY A 431 8.92 9.87 -14.70
CA GLY A 431 9.82 10.98 -14.38
C GLY A 431 10.40 11.68 -15.59
N LEU A 432 9.88 11.40 -16.78
CA LEU A 432 10.29 12.08 -18.00
C LEU A 432 9.49 13.38 -18.20
N PRO A 433 10.08 14.40 -18.87
CA PRO A 433 9.31 15.49 -19.44
C PRO A 433 8.51 14.98 -20.65
N ARG A 434 7.63 15.83 -21.17
CA ARG A 434 6.95 15.52 -22.44
C ARG A 434 7.95 15.40 -23.59
N ILE A 435 7.94 14.28 -24.29
CA ILE A 435 8.80 13.98 -25.45
C ILE A 435 7.91 13.59 -26.63
N GLN A 436 7.90 14.41 -27.67
CA GLN A 436 7.03 14.20 -28.82
C GLN A 436 7.31 12.87 -29.54
N ASP A 437 8.58 12.50 -29.73
CA ASP A 437 8.96 11.24 -30.37
C ASP A 437 8.46 10.00 -29.59
N LEU A 438 8.37 10.09 -28.26
CA LEU A 438 7.79 9.05 -27.41
C LEU A 438 6.27 8.97 -27.61
N GLU A 439 5.57 10.10 -27.59
CA GLU A 439 4.13 10.16 -27.87
C GLU A 439 3.79 9.62 -29.26
N ASP A 440 4.60 9.96 -30.28
CA ASP A 440 4.43 9.46 -31.63
C ASP A 440 4.66 7.94 -31.73
N ALA A 441 5.62 7.40 -30.96
CA ALA A 441 5.84 5.95 -30.92
C ALA A 441 4.65 5.22 -30.26
N ILE A 442 4.12 5.75 -29.15
CA ILE A 442 2.93 5.23 -28.46
C ILE A 442 1.71 5.31 -29.40
N ALA A 443 1.49 6.44 -30.06
CA ALA A 443 0.37 6.61 -30.99
C ALA A 443 0.39 5.56 -32.11
N ARG A 444 1.56 5.27 -32.71
CA ARG A 444 1.71 4.19 -33.70
C ARG A 444 1.33 2.81 -33.12
N GLY A 445 1.61 2.55 -31.85
CA GLY A 445 1.20 1.32 -31.18
C GLY A 445 -0.32 1.25 -30.99
N VAL A 446 -0.94 2.35 -30.58
CA VAL A 446 -2.41 2.46 -30.44
C VAL A 446 -3.11 2.25 -31.81
N ASP A 447 -2.57 2.82 -32.89
CA ASP A 447 -3.06 2.59 -34.25
C ASP A 447 -2.99 1.10 -34.67
N LYS A 448 -2.11 0.32 -34.05
CA LYS A 448 -1.99 -1.14 -34.23
C LYS A 448 -2.88 -1.94 -33.27
N GLY A 449 -3.66 -1.29 -32.43
CA GLY A 449 -4.56 -1.91 -31.46
C GLY A 449 -3.90 -2.32 -30.13
N MET A 450 -2.69 -1.82 -29.87
CA MET A 450 -2.03 -1.97 -28.56
C MET A 450 -2.66 -1.02 -27.53
N VAL A 451 -2.62 -1.39 -26.25
CA VAL A 451 -3.05 -0.57 -25.12
C VAL A 451 -1.88 -0.34 -24.19
N PHE A 452 -1.60 0.92 -23.87
CA PHE A 452 -0.48 1.32 -23.02
C PHE A 452 -0.97 1.73 -21.62
N VAL A 453 -0.27 1.25 -20.61
CA VAL A 453 -0.52 1.55 -19.20
C VAL A 453 0.78 2.03 -18.57
N ALA A 454 0.73 3.06 -17.75
CA ALA A 454 1.91 3.53 -17.03
C ALA A 454 1.62 3.94 -15.59
N ALA A 455 2.64 3.77 -14.77
CA ALA A 455 2.66 4.21 -13.38
C ALA A 455 2.68 5.74 -13.28
N ALA A 456 1.82 6.31 -12.44
CA ALA A 456 1.72 7.77 -12.28
C ALA A 456 2.98 8.40 -11.66
N GLY A 457 3.75 7.63 -10.88
CA GLY A 457 4.93 8.08 -10.16
C GLY A 457 4.71 8.18 -8.65
N ASN A 458 5.81 8.26 -7.89
CA ASN A 458 5.83 8.10 -6.45
C ASN A 458 6.40 9.35 -5.73
N ALA A 459 6.14 10.52 -6.26
CA ALA A 459 6.66 11.78 -5.72
C ALA A 459 5.59 12.58 -4.98
N ALA A 460 4.41 11.98 -4.74
CA ALA A 460 3.27 12.63 -4.14
C ALA A 460 3.02 14.03 -4.77
N THR A 461 2.95 14.16 -6.10
CA THR A 461 2.82 15.44 -6.81
C THR A 461 1.76 15.40 -7.91
N SER A 462 1.12 16.53 -8.17
CA SER A 462 0.23 16.72 -9.32
C SER A 462 0.96 17.05 -10.63
N THR A 463 2.29 17.22 -10.56
CA THR A 463 3.12 17.49 -11.73
C THR A 463 3.00 16.36 -12.76
N LEU A 464 2.80 16.73 -14.03
CA LEU A 464 2.69 15.78 -15.13
C LEU A 464 3.96 14.92 -15.21
N SER A 465 3.79 13.61 -15.15
CA SER A 465 4.87 12.62 -15.28
C SER A 465 4.64 11.78 -16.53
N TYR A 466 5.60 11.75 -17.43
CA TYR A 466 5.51 10.98 -18.65
C TYR A 466 6.30 9.67 -18.51
N PRO A 467 5.80 8.57 -19.16
CA PRO A 467 4.76 8.50 -20.19
C PRO A 467 3.32 8.48 -19.66
N ALA A 468 3.05 8.38 -18.36
CA ALA A 468 1.69 8.24 -17.83
C ALA A 468 0.76 9.40 -18.25
N ALA A 469 1.24 10.65 -18.23
CA ALA A 469 0.45 11.82 -18.64
C ALA A 469 0.26 11.96 -20.16
N SER A 470 0.71 10.99 -20.99
CA SER A 470 0.52 11.01 -22.44
C SER A 470 -0.92 10.69 -22.83
N PRO A 471 -1.49 11.32 -23.87
CA PRO A 471 -2.91 11.17 -24.21
C PRO A 471 -3.36 9.74 -24.55
N ASN A 472 -2.45 8.89 -24.98
CA ASN A 472 -2.70 7.52 -25.45
C ASN A 472 -2.24 6.45 -24.42
N VAL A 473 -2.05 6.84 -23.17
CA VAL A 473 -1.62 5.97 -22.08
C VAL A 473 -2.68 6.03 -20.99
N LEU A 474 -2.91 4.91 -20.31
CA LEU A 474 -3.71 4.87 -19.09
C LEU A 474 -2.81 5.16 -17.90
N ALA A 475 -3.05 6.28 -17.25
CA ALA A 475 -2.30 6.72 -16.08
C ALA A 475 -2.88 6.09 -14.81
N VAL A 476 -2.07 5.36 -14.05
CA VAL A 476 -2.51 4.59 -12.88
C VAL A 476 -1.89 5.15 -11.61
N SER A 477 -2.73 5.63 -10.68
CA SER A 477 -2.35 5.97 -9.31
C SER A 477 -2.41 4.73 -8.40
N ALA A 478 -1.78 4.81 -7.22
CA ALA A 478 -1.70 3.71 -6.28
C ALA A 478 -2.65 3.89 -5.11
N VAL A 479 -3.30 2.79 -4.68
CA VAL A 479 -4.09 2.72 -3.45
C VAL A 479 -3.51 1.69 -2.48
N ASP A 480 -3.78 1.92 -1.18
CA ASP A 480 -3.50 1.01 -0.07
C ASP A 480 -4.55 -0.12 0.03
N GLY A 481 -4.46 -0.95 1.07
CA GLY A 481 -5.37 -2.07 1.31
C GLY A 481 -6.80 -1.68 1.66
N GLY A 482 -7.02 -0.43 2.03
CA GLY A 482 -8.35 0.16 2.26
C GLY A 482 -8.94 0.87 1.03
N GLY A 483 -8.23 0.85 -0.11
CA GLY A 483 -8.65 1.54 -1.33
C GLY A 483 -8.44 3.06 -1.30
N GLN A 484 -7.67 3.56 -0.32
CA GLN A 484 -7.33 4.98 -0.22
C GLN A 484 -6.06 5.27 -1.02
N LEU A 485 -5.94 6.49 -1.54
CA LEU A 485 -4.73 6.88 -2.26
C LEU A 485 -3.50 6.70 -1.36
N ALA A 486 -2.50 5.99 -1.85
CA ALA A 486 -1.23 5.81 -1.14
C ALA A 486 -0.50 7.14 -0.99
N GLY A 487 0.13 7.36 0.19
CA GLY A 487 0.71 8.64 0.54
C GLY A 487 1.81 9.15 -0.40
N TYR A 488 2.44 8.25 -1.15
CA TYR A 488 3.47 8.58 -2.14
C TYR A 488 2.93 8.77 -3.56
N SER A 489 1.67 8.34 -3.85
CA SER A 489 1.18 8.30 -5.24
C SER A 489 1.06 9.68 -5.86
N ASN A 490 1.51 9.84 -7.10
CA ASN A 490 1.16 11.03 -7.88
C ASN A 490 -0.33 11.05 -8.20
N PHE A 491 -0.88 12.25 -8.39
CA PHE A 491 -2.30 12.51 -8.64
C PHE A 491 -2.48 13.68 -9.64
N GLY A 492 -3.71 14.03 -9.95
CA GLY A 492 -4.04 15.16 -10.80
C GLY A 492 -5.08 14.86 -11.87
N SER A 493 -5.44 15.88 -12.64
CA SER A 493 -6.45 15.78 -13.70
C SER A 493 -6.07 14.83 -14.86
N TRP A 494 -4.88 14.31 -14.88
CA TRP A 494 -4.35 13.38 -15.87
C TRP A 494 -4.40 11.90 -15.45
N ILE A 495 -4.76 11.61 -14.19
CA ILE A 495 -4.95 10.23 -13.72
C ILE A 495 -6.21 9.64 -14.35
N ASP A 496 -6.11 8.45 -14.89
CA ASP A 496 -7.25 7.73 -15.47
C ASP A 496 -7.97 6.85 -14.45
N LEU A 497 -7.24 6.07 -13.65
CA LEU A 497 -7.80 5.21 -12.62
C LEU A 497 -6.75 4.90 -11.56
N ALA A 498 -7.20 4.30 -10.46
CA ALA A 498 -6.35 3.82 -9.39
C ALA A 498 -6.32 2.28 -9.33
N ALA A 499 -5.23 1.70 -8.83
CA ALA A 499 -5.13 0.27 -8.60
C ALA A 499 -4.24 -0.01 -7.37
N PRO A 500 -4.25 -1.24 -6.82
CA PRO A 500 -3.44 -1.57 -5.66
C PRO A 500 -1.95 -1.36 -5.92
N GLY A 501 -1.36 -0.39 -5.25
CA GLY A 501 0.09 -0.16 -5.22
C GLY A 501 0.68 -0.39 -3.85
N GLY A 502 -0.20 -0.50 -2.86
CA GLY A 502 0.15 -0.65 -1.45
C GLY A 502 0.60 0.66 -0.80
N ASP A 503 0.64 0.66 0.52
CA ASP A 503 1.29 1.67 1.35
C ASP A 503 1.81 0.97 2.61
N ALA A 504 3.11 0.70 2.66
CA ALA A 504 3.71 -0.05 3.75
C ALA A 504 3.63 0.67 5.10
N SER A 505 3.38 2.00 5.09
CA SER A 505 3.17 2.78 6.30
C SER A 505 1.76 2.66 6.87
N ARG A 506 0.84 2.03 6.14
CA ARG A 506 -0.57 1.85 6.50
C ARG A 506 -0.95 0.38 6.55
N ASP A 507 -1.99 0.11 7.27
CA ASP A 507 -2.68 -1.19 7.34
C ASP A 507 -4.16 -0.94 7.04
N GLY A 508 -4.43 -0.58 5.79
CA GLY A 508 -5.78 -0.23 5.35
C GLY A 508 -6.73 -1.42 5.29
N ASN A 509 -6.18 -2.62 5.13
CA ASN A 509 -6.93 -3.88 5.15
C ASN A 509 -7.04 -4.50 6.55
N LEU A 510 -6.45 -3.88 7.58
CA LEU A 510 -6.46 -4.29 8.99
C LEU A 510 -5.94 -5.71 9.22
N ASP A 511 -4.92 -6.17 8.46
CA ASP A 511 -4.34 -7.50 8.64
C ASP A 511 -3.18 -7.56 9.64
N GLY A 512 -2.87 -6.45 10.27
CA GLY A 512 -1.79 -6.31 11.22
C GLY A 512 -0.43 -6.04 10.57
N ALA A 513 -0.40 -5.91 9.22
CA ALA A 513 0.79 -5.67 8.43
C ALA A 513 0.66 -4.39 7.61
N GLY A 514 1.79 -3.82 7.17
CA GLY A 514 1.75 -2.75 6.18
C GLY A 514 1.29 -3.29 4.82
N ASP A 515 0.49 -2.50 4.11
CA ASP A 515 -0.05 -2.90 2.82
C ASP A 515 1.05 -2.91 1.76
N VAL A 516 1.50 -4.09 1.38
CA VAL A 516 2.45 -4.28 0.29
C VAL A 516 1.90 -5.24 -0.75
N VAL A 517 2.26 -5.03 -2.01
CA VAL A 517 1.89 -5.93 -3.10
C VAL A 517 2.90 -7.06 -3.19
N TRP A 518 2.45 -8.29 -2.92
CA TRP A 518 3.29 -9.48 -2.99
C TRP A 518 3.34 -10.05 -4.41
N SER A 519 4.56 -10.26 -4.94
CA SER A 519 4.78 -10.82 -6.27
C SER A 519 6.15 -11.50 -6.38
N THR A 520 6.43 -12.08 -7.54
CA THR A 520 7.71 -12.70 -7.88
C THR A 520 8.86 -11.70 -7.75
N SER A 521 10.00 -12.14 -7.25
CA SER A 521 11.21 -11.33 -7.08
C SER A 521 12.45 -12.22 -7.01
N GLY A 522 13.51 -11.77 -6.39
CA GLY A 522 14.71 -12.54 -6.16
C GLY A 522 15.70 -11.83 -5.28
N GLU A 523 16.83 -12.51 -5.07
CA GLU A 523 18.00 -11.95 -4.40
C GLU A 523 19.28 -12.33 -5.16
N ARG A 524 20.37 -11.65 -4.85
CA ARG A 524 21.70 -12.03 -5.30
C ARG A 524 22.53 -12.51 -4.12
N ASP A 525 22.94 -13.78 -4.18
CA ASP A 525 23.85 -14.35 -3.20
C ASP A 525 25.18 -14.68 -3.90
N GLY A 526 26.25 -14.01 -3.48
CA GLY A 526 27.56 -14.21 -4.10
C GLY A 526 27.61 -13.94 -5.61
N GLY A 527 26.77 -13.06 -6.12
CA GLY A 527 26.65 -12.73 -7.55
C GLY A 527 25.72 -13.66 -8.34
N VAL A 528 25.04 -14.58 -7.68
CA VAL A 528 24.08 -15.52 -8.27
C VAL A 528 22.66 -15.07 -7.98
N SER A 529 21.83 -14.98 -9.00
CA SER A 529 20.39 -14.67 -8.85
C SER A 529 19.63 -15.89 -8.36
N ILE A 530 18.82 -15.69 -7.34
CA ILE A 530 17.98 -16.71 -6.70
C ILE A 530 16.54 -16.22 -6.76
N ALA A 531 15.63 -17.08 -7.24
CA ALA A 531 14.23 -16.74 -7.31
C ALA A 531 13.56 -16.70 -5.92
N GLY A 532 12.68 -15.77 -5.71
CA GLY A 532 11.92 -15.58 -4.48
C GLY A 532 10.69 -14.70 -4.69
N TYR A 533 10.06 -14.26 -3.61
CA TYR A 533 8.91 -13.35 -3.63
C TYR A 533 9.14 -12.21 -2.66
N ARG A 534 8.54 -11.08 -2.97
CA ARG A 534 8.70 -9.87 -2.15
C ARG A 534 7.42 -9.06 -2.13
N GLY A 535 7.15 -8.40 -1.01
CA GLY A 535 6.18 -7.31 -0.93
C GLY A 535 6.85 -5.99 -1.31
N LEU A 536 6.31 -5.28 -2.28
CA LEU A 536 6.74 -3.95 -2.69
C LEU A 536 5.55 -2.99 -2.67
N GLN A 537 5.84 -1.69 -2.64
CA GLN A 537 4.85 -0.63 -2.81
C GLN A 537 5.26 0.30 -3.95
N GLY A 538 4.29 0.95 -4.60
CA GLY A 538 4.56 1.92 -5.65
C GLY A 538 3.45 1.95 -6.70
N THR A 539 3.33 3.06 -7.42
CA THR A 539 2.51 3.11 -8.65
C THR A 539 3.02 2.11 -9.68
N SER A 540 4.29 1.71 -9.59
CA SER A 540 4.89 0.61 -10.34
C SER A 540 4.25 -0.75 -10.08
N MET A 541 3.63 -0.97 -8.90
CA MET A 541 2.87 -2.17 -8.56
C MET A 541 1.40 -2.01 -8.92
N ALA A 542 0.89 -0.77 -8.99
CA ALA A 542 -0.48 -0.49 -9.40
C ALA A 542 -0.70 -0.72 -10.90
N SER A 543 0.16 -0.20 -11.76
CA SER A 543 0.01 -0.29 -13.22
C SER A 543 -0.06 -1.74 -13.76
N PRO A 544 0.72 -2.73 -13.27
CA PRO A 544 0.63 -4.10 -13.74
C PRO A 544 -0.70 -4.80 -13.39
N HIS A 545 -1.41 -4.37 -12.34
CA HIS A 545 -2.78 -4.86 -12.09
C HIS A 545 -3.71 -4.47 -13.25
N VAL A 546 -3.63 -3.21 -13.69
CA VAL A 546 -4.41 -2.72 -14.83
C VAL A 546 -4.01 -3.45 -16.12
N ALA A 547 -2.71 -3.63 -16.36
CA ALA A 547 -2.22 -4.37 -17.54
C ALA A 547 -2.69 -5.82 -17.57
N GLY A 548 -2.70 -6.50 -16.41
CA GLY A 548 -3.23 -7.86 -16.27
C GLY A 548 -4.74 -7.91 -16.54
N VAL A 549 -5.52 -6.99 -15.98
CA VAL A 549 -6.97 -6.91 -16.25
C VAL A 549 -7.24 -6.63 -17.72
N LEU A 550 -6.49 -5.75 -18.37
CA LEU A 550 -6.60 -5.52 -19.80
C LEU A 550 -6.27 -6.78 -20.63
N ALA A 551 -5.34 -7.62 -20.17
CA ALA A 551 -5.07 -8.90 -20.83
C ALA A 551 -6.25 -9.88 -20.69
N LEU A 552 -6.89 -9.94 -19.50
CA LEU A 552 -8.13 -10.70 -19.34
C LEU A 552 -9.24 -10.18 -20.27
N MET A 553 -9.41 -8.87 -20.36
CA MET A 553 -10.38 -8.21 -21.24
C MET A 553 -10.09 -8.51 -22.72
N LYS A 554 -8.83 -8.39 -23.14
CA LYS A 554 -8.41 -8.63 -24.54
C LYS A 554 -8.61 -10.08 -24.96
N ALA A 555 -8.43 -11.04 -24.06
CA ALA A 555 -8.74 -12.44 -24.30
C ALA A 555 -10.24 -12.67 -24.56
N ARG A 556 -11.11 -11.84 -23.99
CA ARG A 556 -12.56 -11.89 -24.17
C ARG A 556 -13.02 -11.10 -25.40
N ASP A 557 -12.45 -9.93 -25.62
CA ASP A 557 -12.68 -9.12 -26.83
C ASP A 557 -11.35 -8.92 -27.59
N PRO A 558 -10.99 -9.82 -28.51
CA PRO A 558 -9.78 -9.64 -29.32
C PRO A 558 -9.75 -8.37 -30.15
N ALA A 559 -10.90 -7.74 -30.39
CA ALA A 559 -11.02 -6.44 -31.08
C ALA A 559 -10.92 -5.25 -30.13
N MET A 560 -10.63 -5.46 -28.83
CA MET A 560 -10.39 -4.40 -27.87
C MET A 560 -9.20 -3.53 -28.32
N ASN A 561 -9.36 -2.23 -28.17
CA ASN A 561 -8.35 -1.21 -28.43
C ASN A 561 -8.46 -0.09 -27.39
N TYR A 562 -7.56 0.88 -27.42
CA TYR A 562 -7.51 2.00 -26.47
C TYR A 562 -8.84 2.78 -26.41
N ASP A 563 -9.49 3.05 -27.56
CA ASP A 563 -10.74 3.80 -27.58
C ASP A 563 -11.87 3.10 -26.83
N LYS A 564 -12.02 1.77 -27.03
CA LYS A 564 -12.99 0.97 -26.28
C LYS A 564 -12.72 0.99 -24.80
N VAL A 565 -11.46 0.83 -24.38
CA VAL A 565 -11.05 0.89 -22.98
C VAL A 565 -11.42 2.24 -22.37
N ARG A 566 -11.15 3.34 -23.07
CA ARG A 566 -11.54 4.69 -22.61
C ARG A 566 -13.06 4.83 -22.42
N VAL A 567 -13.85 4.28 -23.33
CA VAL A 567 -15.33 4.31 -23.22
C VAL A 567 -15.79 3.52 -21.99
N TRP A 568 -15.27 2.32 -21.77
CA TRP A 568 -15.63 1.51 -20.60
C TRP A 568 -15.20 2.17 -19.29
N LEU A 569 -14.00 2.76 -19.26
CA LEU A 569 -13.50 3.47 -18.11
C LEU A 569 -14.37 4.68 -17.75
N GLN A 570 -14.65 5.54 -18.74
CA GLN A 570 -15.50 6.74 -18.56
C GLN A 570 -16.97 6.38 -18.21
N GLY A 571 -17.40 5.21 -18.63
CA GLY A 571 -18.72 4.65 -18.28
C GLY A 571 -18.79 4.01 -16.90
N GLY A 572 -17.68 3.99 -16.12
CA GLY A 572 -17.60 3.35 -14.82
C GLY A 572 -17.67 1.82 -14.86
N GLN A 573 -17.35 1.24 -16.02
CA GLN A 573 -17.44 -0.22 -16.24
C GLN A 573 -16.12 -0.95 -15.94
N MET A 574 -15.09 -0.22 -15.52
CA MET A 574 -13.79 -0.79 -15.19
C MET A 574 -13.36 -0.53 -13.75
N THR A 575 -14.17 0.19 -12.99
CA THR A 575 -13.84 0.65 -11.66
C THR A 575 -14.99 0.40 -10.69
N ASP A 576 -14.79 0.67 -9.42
CA ASP A 576 -15.76 0.56 -8.33
C ASP A 576 -17.03 1.41 -8.48
N GLY A 577 -17.16 2.09 -9.60
CA GLY A 577 -18.38 2.78 -10.01
C GLY A 577 -18.55 4.16 -9.37
N GLN A 578 -17.48 4.86 -9.08
CA GLN A 578 -17.57 6.27 -8.66
C GLN A 578 -18.36 7.11 -9.68
N ALA A 579 -19.30 7.90 -9.17
CA ALA A 579 -20.22 8.66 -10.03
C ALA A 579 -19.53 9.79 -10.80
N ARG A 580 -18.31 10.19 -10.39
CA ARG A 580 -17.53 11.27 -11.01
C ARG A 580 -16.05 10.99 -10.90
N ARG A 581 -15.32 11.39 -11.94
CA ARG A 581 -13.87 11.42 -11.93
C ARG A 581 -13.36 12.41 -10.86
N ASN A 582 -12.32 12.02 -10.14
CA ASN A 582 -11.57 12.91 -9.22
C ASN A 582 -10.07 12.87 -9.56
N ASP A 583 -9.30 13.78 -8.99
CA ASP A 583 -7.88 13.91 -9.31
C ASP A 583 -6.98 12.90 -8.59
N THR A 584 -7.50 12.15 -7.61
CA THR A 584 -6.73 11.16 -6.83
C THR A 584 -6.85 9.76 -7.39
N LEU A 585 -8.08 9.33 -7.69
CA LEU A 585 -8.40 7.97 -8.14
C LEU A 585 -8.84 7.92 -9.61
N GLY A 586 -8.80 9.05 -10.32
CA GLY A 586 -9.32 9.11 -11.67
C GLY A 586 -10.80 8.76 -11.72
N TRP A 587 -11.19 7.74 -12.49
CA TRP A 587 -12.56 7.21 -12.58
C TRP A 587 -12.89 6.20 -11.47
N GLY A 588 -12.01 5.98 -10.51
CA GLY A 588 -12.18 5.08 -9.36
C GLY A 588 -11.12 3.99 -9.29
N VAL A 589 -11.24 3.14 -8.27
CA VAL A 589 -10.36 1.98 -8.07
C VAL A 589 -10.76 0.88 -9.05
N LEU A 590 -9.76 0.23 -9.68
CA LEU A 590 -9.93 -0.87 -10.61
C LEU A 590 -10.85 -1.97 -10.03
N ASP A 591 -11.84 -2.39 -10.81
CA ASP A 591 -12.66 -3.57 -10.56
C ASP A 591 -12.50 -4.54 -11.75
N ALA A 592 -11.75 -5.61 -11.54
CA ALA A 592 -11.42 -6.57 -12.58
C ALA A 592 -12.65 -7.33 -13.09
N ALA A 593 -13.61 -7.62 -12.23
CA ALA A 593 -14.82 -8.33 -12.64
C ALA A 593 -15.70 -7.47 -13.56
N ARG A 594 -15.91 -6.20 -13.20
CA ARG A 594 -16.63 -5.24 -14.05
C ARG A 594 -15.92 -5.03 -15.39
N ALA A 595 -14.59 -4.88 -15.36
CA ALA A 595 -13.78 -4.68 -16.56
C ALA A 595 -13.87 -5.87 -17.52
N VAL A 596 -13.65 -7.07 -17.01
CA VAL A 596 -13.72 -8.31 -17.81
C VAL A 596 -15.13 -8.56 -18.32
N SER A 597 -16.15 -8.22 -17.52
CA SER A 597 -17.54 -8.25 -17.92
C SER A 597 -17.82 -7.31 -19.12
N ALA A 598 -17.36 -6.06 -19.04
CA ALA A 598 -17.57 -5.06 -20.09
C ALA A 598 -16.99 -5.49 -21.44
N ALA A 599 -15.87 -6.22 -21.43
CA ALA A 599 -15.24 -6.74 -22.65
C ALA A 599 -15.96 -7.96 -23.23
N GLY A 600 -16.85 -8.62 -22.47
CA GLY A 600 -17.53 -9.84 -22.93
C GLY A 600 -18.73 -9.55 -23.82
N THR A 601 -18.79 -10.22 -24.98
CA THR A 601 -20.00 -10.35 -25.79
C THR A 601 -20.53 -11.76 -25.64
N GLY A 602 -21.43 -11.99 -24.65
CA GLY A 602 -21.93 -13.32 -24.30
C GLY A 602 -20.98 -14.04 -23.34
N PHE A 603 -21.44 -14.27 -22.13
CA PHE A 603 -20.67 -15.00 -21.13
C PHE A 603 -20.89 -16.50 -21.31
N ALA A 604 -19.82 -17.29 -21.19
CA ALA A 604 -19.97 -18.74 -21.12
C ALA A 604 -20.71 -19.16 -19.84
N ASP A 605 -20.43 -18.41 -18.74
CA ASP A 605 -21.02 -18.62 -17.43
C ASP A 605 -21.59 -17.30 -16.89
N THR A 606 -22.73 -17.39 -16.21
CA THR A 606 -23.35 -16.26 -15.54
C THR A 606 -22.93 -16.28 -14.07
N ILE A 607 -22.41 -15.17 -13.58
CA ILE A 607 -22.00 -15.01 -12.18
C ILE A 607 -22.70 -13.83 -11.51
N LEU A 608 -22.77 -13.91 -10.18
CA LEU A 608 -23.14 -12.82 -9.30
C LEU A 608 -21.85 -12.11 -8.80
N SER A 609 -21.84 -10.81 -8.78
CA SER A 609 -20.73 -9.99 -8.30
C SER A 609 -21.21 -8.98 -7.25
N ALA A 610 -20.31 -8.58 -6.36
CA ALA A 610 -20.55 -7.61 -5.29
C ALA A 610 -19.74 -6.33 -5.51
N SER A 611 -20.33 -5.18 -5.18
CA SER A 611 -19.62 -3.89 -5.15
C SER A 611 -20.09 -3.08 -3.93
N PRO A 612 -19.17 -2.71 -2.98
CA PRO A 612 -17.74 -3.00 -2.98
C PRO A 612 -17.46 -4.51 -2.84
N ALA A 613 -16.29 -4.94 -3.35
CA ALA A 613 -15.86 -6.34 -3.28
C ALA A 613 -15.37 -6.76 -1.88
N LEU A 614 -14.93 -5.79 -1.07
CA LEU A 614 -14.55 -5.91 0.33
C LEU A 614 -15.41 -4.98 1.18
N VAL A 615 -15.94 -5.48 2.28
CA VAL A 615 -16.74 -4.68 3.23
C VAL A 615 -15.93 -4.44 4.50
N SER A 616 -15.73 -3.18 4.85
CA SER A 616 -15.09 -2.77 6.10
C SER A 616 -16.10 -2.12 7.02
N LEU A 617 -16.22 -2.60 8.26
CA LEU A 617 -17.16 -2.13 9.27
C LEU A 617 -16.44 -1.78 10.56
N SER A 618 -16.80 -0.65 11.16
CA SER A 618 -16.25 -0.22 12.45
C SER A 618 -17.29 0.55 13.26
N ASN A 619 -17.18 0.54 14.59
CA ASN A 619 -18.01 1.41 15.42
C ASN A 619 -17.63 2.89 15.29
N GLU A 620 -16.45 3.20 14.80
CA GLU A 620 -15.95 4.56 14.56
C GLU A 620 -16.09 5.01 13.09
N GLY A 621 -16.30 4.08 12.16
CA GLY A 621 -16.52 4.32 10.74
C GLY A 621 -17.90 3.85 10.29
N GLU A 622 -17.93 3.23 9.11
CA GLU A 622 -19.17 2.68 8.55
C GLU A 622 -19.65 1.48 9.40
N GLN A 623 -20.79 1.67 10.05
CA GLN A 623 -21.44 0.59 10.82
C GLN A 623 -22.40 -0.25 9.98
N SER A 624 -22.76 0.24 8.80
CA SER A 624 -23.61 -0.46 7.84
C SER A 624 -23.23 -0.07 6.42
N VAL A 625 -22.91 -1.06 5.59
CA VAL A 625 -22.51 -0.90 4.20
C VAL A 625 -23.55 -1.51 3.29
N SER A 626 -23.91 -0.79 2.22
CA SER A 626 -24.75 -1.29 1.14
C SER A 626 -23.88 -1.87 0.04
N VAL A 627 -24.01 -3.17 -0.20
CA VAL A 627 -23.27 -3.90 -1.24
C VAL A 627 -24.21 -4.15 -2.42
N GLU A 628 -23.94 -3.55 -3.55
CA GLU A 628 -24.68 -3.79 -4.78
C GLU A 628 -24.33 -5.18 -5.34
N LEU A 629 -25.35 -6.00 -5.58
CA LEU A 629 -25.22 -7.27 -6.27
C LEU A 629 -25.61 -7.09 -7.74
N SER A 630 -24.68 -7.39 -8.64
CA SER A 630 -24.85 -7.30 -10.09
C SER A 630 -24.66 -8.66 -10.76
N VAL A 631 -25.37 -8.88 -11.87
CA VAL A 631 -25.23 -10.10 -12.67
C VAL A 631 -24.36 -9.82 -13.88
N PHE A 632 -23.38 -10.67 -14.10
CA PHE A 632 -22.57 -10.69 -15.30
C PHE A 632 -22.83 -11.99 -16.05
N GLY A 633 -23.23 -11.90 -17.31
CA GLY A 633 -23.65 -13.02 -18.13
C GLY A 633 -25.11 -12.92 -18.60
N ASP A 634 -25.51 -13.84 -19.48
CA ASP A 634 -26.83 -13.83 -20.10
C ASP A 634 -27.88 -14.69 -19.36
N GLY A 635 -27.45 -15.46 -18.35
CA GLY A 635 -28.31 -16.33 -17.56
C GLY A 635 -29.14 -15.55 -16.52
N ASN A 636 -30.23 -16.15 -16.10
CA ASN A 636 -31.14 -15.57 -15.12
C ASN A 636 -30.73 -15.97 -13.70
N VAL A 637 -30.24 -15.00 -12.91
CA VAL A 637 -29.92 -15.21 -11.49
C VAL A 637 -31.20 -15.14 -10.65
N SER A 638 -31.39 -16.14 -9.80
CA SER A 638 -32.58 -16.28 -8.95
C SER A 638 -32.23 -16.95 -7.62
N ASN A 639 -33.23 -17.00 -6.71
CA ASN A 639 -33.13 -17.68 -5.42
C ASN A 639 -31.93 -17.29 -4.57
N LEU A 640 -31.67 -15.96 -4.49
CA LEU A 640 -30.65 -15.41 -3.59
C LEU A 640 -30.98 -15.80 -2.15
N SER A 641 -29.99 -16.34 -1.45
CA SER A 641 -30.11 -16.67 -0.04
C SER A 641 -28.77 -16.52 0.67
N LEU A 642 -28.83 -16.11 1.94
CA LEU A 642 -27.66 -16.00 2.78
C LEU A 642 -27.14 -17.41 3.12
N GLY A 643 -25.84 -17.64 2.88
CA GLY A 643 -25.08 -18.78 3.37
C GLY A 643 -24.39 -18.45 4.70
N ASP A 644 -23.18 -18.99 4.87
CA ASP A 644 -22.36 -18.74 6.04
C ASP A 644 -21.95 -17.26 6.11
N ARG A 645 -21.86 -16.72 7.32
CA ARG A 645 -21.42 -15.35 7.60
C ARG A 645 -20.78 -15.26 8.99
N PRO A 646 -19.93 -14.28 9.24
CA PRO A 646 -19.42 -14.02 10.59
C PRO A 646 -20.55 -13.67 11.57
N ALA A 647 -20.46 -14.19 12.78
CA ALA A 647 -21.47 -13.95 13.83
C ALA A 647 -21.63 -12.46 14.18
N TRP A 648 -20.60 -11.67 13.98
CA TRP A 648 -20.58 -10.24 14.25
C TRP A 648 -21.16 -9.38 13.11
N THR A 649 -21.71 -10.00 12.05
CA THR A 649 -22.42 -9.27 10.98
C THR A 649 -23.93 -9.60 11.00
N ASP A 650 -24.76 -8.57 10.82
CA ASP A 650 -26.16 -8.75 10.39
C ASP A 650 -26.27 -8.45 8.90
N VAL A 651 -26.86 -9.36 8.15
CA VAL A 651 -26.91 -9.29 6.70
C VAL A 651 -28.34 -9.46 6.22
N THR A 652 -28.82 -8.46 5.50
CA THR A 652 -30.13 -8.51 4.85
C THR A 652 -29.95 -8.64 3.34
N VAL A 653 -30.35 -9.79 2.80
CA VAL A 653 -30.32 -10.03 1.36
C VAL A 653 -31.54 -9.39 0.70
N CYS A 654 -31.34 -8.75 -0.44
CA CYS A 654 -32.42 -8.21 -1.25
C CYS A 654 -33.43 -9.29 -1.70
N GLN A 655 -34.68 -8.92 -1.73
CA GLN A 655 -35.79 -9.82 -2.13
C GLN A 655 -36.09 -9.79 -3.63
N SER A 656 -35.45 -8.89 -4.37
CA SER A 656 -35.58 -8.75 -5.82
C SER A 656 -34.45 -9.47 -6.54
N ALA A 657 -34.65 -9.78 -7.82
CA ALA A 657 -33.54 -10.22 -8.67
C ALA A 657 -32.49 -9.11 -8.80
N PRO A 658 -31.20 -9.43 -8.93
CA PRO A 658 -30.16 -8.41 -9.21
C PRO A 658 -30.45 -7.64 -10.52
N PRO A 659 -30.02 -6.35 -10.61
CA PRO A 659 -29.24 -5.63 -9.62
C PRO A 659 -30.09 -5.29 -8.38
N CYS A 660 -29.49 -5.51 -7.20
CA CYS A 660 -30.14 -5.24 -5.91
C CYS A 660 -29.08 -5.01 -4.82
N ALA A 661 -29.45 -4.45 -3.69
CA ALA A 661 -28.52 -4.18 -2.62
C ALA A 661 -28.67 -5.15 -1.44
N LEU A 662 -27.52 -5.66 -0.99
CA LEU A 662 -27.37 -6.39 0.25
C LEU A 662 -26.90 -5.40 1.33
N GLN A 663 -27.56 -5.38 2.49
CA GLN A 663 -27.14 -4.55 3.61
C GLN A 663 -26.33 -5.39 4.59
N VAL A 664 -25.13 -4.92 4.91
CA VAL A 664 -24.24 -5.54 5.90
C VAL A 664 -24.08 -4.59 7.07
N THR A 665 -24.42 -5.03 8.28
CA THR A 665 -24.39 -4.20 9.47
C THR A 665 -23.56 -4.87 10.56
N LEU A 666 -22.77 -4.07 11.28
CA LEU A 666 -21.93 -4.49 12.38
C LEU A 666 -22.76 -4.84 13.63
N LEU A 667 -22.56 -6.01 14.20
CA LEU A 667 -23.09 -6.41 15.50
C LEU A 667 -21.99 -6.28 16.56
N LYS A 668 -21.92 -5.12 17.20
CA LYS A 668 -20.86 -4.74 18.14
C LYS A 668 -20.70 -5.74 19.29
N ASP A 669 -21.80 -6.30 19.80
CA ASP A 669 -21.81 -7.22 20.94
C ASP A 669 -21.17 -8.59 20.64
N GLN A 670 -20.82 -8.85 19.38
CA GLN A 670 -20.23 -10.11 18.92
C GLN A 670 -18.76 -9.98 18.56
N LEU A 671 -18.18 -8.80 18.73
CA LEU A 671 -16.75 -8.54 18.51
C LEU A 671 -16.00 -8.45 19.82
N THR A 672 -14.77 -8.91 19.83
CA THR A 672 -13.82 -8.60 20.88
C THR A 672 -13.31 -7.17 20.65
N PRO A 673 -13.37 -6.32 21.67
CA PRO A 673 -12.80 -4.98 21.57
C PRO A 673 -11.31 -5.03 21.17
N ASP A 674 -10.93 -4.09 20.30
CA ASP A 674 -9.54 -3.86 19.85
C ASP A 674 -8.87 -5.03 19.09
N GLU A 675 -9.64 -6.09 18.76
CA GLU A 675 -9.20 -7.18 17.90
C GLU A 675 -9.91 -7.08 16.54
N PRO A 676 -9.20 -6.89 15.41
CA PRO A 676 -9.79 -6.96 14.09
C PRO A 676 -10.35 -8.36 13.81
N ALA A 677 -11.58 -8.42 13.39
CA ALA A 677 -12.25 -9.67 13.02
C ALA A 677 -12.41 -9.75 11.50
N ARG A 678 -12.13 -10.89 10.94
CA ARG A 678 -12.20 -11.15 9.50
C ARG A 678 -13.11 -12.31 9.21
N GLY A 679 -13.73 -12.30 8.05
CA GLY A 679 -14.56 -13.39 7.57
C GLY A 679 -15.09 -13.14 6.18
N SER A 680 -15.99 -14.00 5.74
CA SER A 680 -16.66 -13.84 4.46
C SER A 680 -18.17 -14.06 4.62
N ILE A 681 -18.93 -13.28 3.87
CA ILE A 681 -20.37 -13.45 3.73
C ILE A 681 -20.59 -14.26 2.47
N MET A 682 -21.24 -15.42 2.60
CA MET A 682 -21.56 -16.29 1.46
C MET A 682 -22.99 -15.99 0.98
N VAL A 683 -23.14 -15.71 -0.31
CA VAL A 683 -24.45 -15.53 -0.95
C VAL A 683 -24.67 -16.67 -1.94
N ASN A 684 -25.60 -17.57 -1.60
CA ASN A 684 -26.01 -18.64 -2.51
C ASN A 684 -26.99 -18.10 -3.54
N TYR A 685 -26.90 -18.61 -4.76
CA TYR A 685 -27.80 -18.23 -5.84
C TYR A 685 -27.95 -19.37 -6.87
N GLN A 686 -28.90 -19.22 -7.78
CA GLN A 686 -29.11 -20.12 -8.90
C GLN A 686 -29.01 -19.37 -10.21
N VAL A 687 -28.41 -20.01 -11.21
CA VAL A 687 -28.39 -19.55 -12.60
C VAL A 687 -29.25 -20.49 -13.44
N ASP A 688 -30.28 -19.94 -14.09
CA ASP A 688 -31.24 -20.70 -14.89
C ASP A 688 -31.87 -21.90 -14.15
N GLY A 689 -32.04 -21.75 -12.83
CA GLY A 689 -32.61 -22.75 -11.93
C GLY A 689 -31.62 -23.81 -11.43
N ALA A 690 -30.34 -23.80 -11.87
CA ALA A 690 -29.27 -24.64 -11.34
C ALA A 690 -28.49 -23.89 -10.24
N SER A 691 -28.06 -24.61 -9.19
CA SER A 691 -27.20 -24.01 -8.15
C SER A 691 -25.85 -23.65 -8.75
N ALA A 692 -25.42 -22.42 -8.48
CA ALA A 692 -24.08 -21.90 -8.80
C ALA A 692 -23.16 -21.94 -7.56
N ASP A 693 -21.86 -21.75 -7.78
CA ASP A 693 -20.92 -21.58 -6.68
C ASP A 693 -21.26 -20.29 -5.92
N PRO A 694 -21.29 -20.31 -4.57
CA PRO A 694 -21.65 -19.15 -3.78
C PRO A 694 -20.71 -17.97 -4.02
N LEU A 695 -21.27 -16.76 -4.08
CA LEU A 695 -20.49 -15.53 -4.02
C LEU A 695 -19.92 -15.37 -2.62
N SER A 696 -18.61 -15.20 -2.51
CA SER A 696 -17.90 -14.88 -1.27
C SER A 696 -17.58 -13.38 -1.24
N ILE A 697 -18.04 -12.69 -0.20
CA ILE A 697 -17.78 -11.26 0.03
C ILE A 697 -16.93 -11.17 1.29
N PRO A 698 -15.62 -10.86 1.17
CA PRO A 698 -14.75 -10.63 2.31
C PRO A 698 -15.29 -9.48 3.17
N VAL A 699 -15.22 -9.63 4.48
CA VAL A 699 -15.66 -8.59 5.43
C VAL A 699 -14.69 -8.48 6.60
N ILE A 700 -14.37 -7.24 6.96
CA ILE A 700 -13.52 -6.89 8.08
C ILE A 700 -14.38 -6.12 9.08
N GLY A 701 -14.26 -6.45 10.36
CA GLY A 701 -14.95 -5.77 11.46
C GLY A 701 -13.99 -5.38 12.55
N GLN A 702 -14.15 -4.17 13.07
CA GLN A 702 -13.39 -3.69 14.22
C GLN A 702 -14.33 -3.03 15.23
N LEU A 703 -14.12 -3.36 16.51
CA LEU A 703 -14.74 -2.67 17.64
C LEU A 703 -13.63 -2.00 18.46
N VAL A 704 -13.57 -0.69 18.40
CA VAL A 704 -12.65 0.09 19.24
C VAL A 704 -13.32 0.32 20.60
N SER A 705 -12.64 -0.05 21.69
CA SER A 705 -13.31 -0.30 22.97
C SER A 705 -13.52 0.91 23.84
N ASP A 706 -12.53 1.66 24.21
CA ASP A 706 -12.64 2.58 25.34
C ASP A 706 -12.11 3.98 24.99
N GLU A 707 -12.60 5.01 25.68
CA GLU A 707 -12.13 6.38 25.49
C GLU A 707 -10.60 6.50 25.64
N GLN A 708 -10.01 5.74 26.54
CA GLN A 708 -8.55 5.75 26.73
C GLN A 708 -7.80 4.97 25.63
N ALA A 709 -8.38 3.87 25.14
CA ALA A 709 -7.78 3.10 24.04
C ALA A 709 -7.89 3.79 22.68
N ARG A 710 -8.75 4.81 22.57
CA ARG A 710 -9.01 5.58 21.35
C ARG A 710 -8.30 6.91 21.31
N ASN A 711 -7.63 7.30 22.38
CA ASN A 711 -6.94 8.56 22.43
C ASN A 711 -5.86 8.63 21.34
N ALA A 712 -6.08 9.51 20.37
CA ALA A 712 -5.14 9.81 19.27
C ALA A 712 -4.41 11.14 19.50
N GLY A 713 -4.56 11.72 20.68
CA GLY A 713 -3.91 12.96 21.09
C GLY A 713 -4.59 14.22 20.56
N ARG A 714 -3.95 15.35 20.81
CA ARG A 714 -4.43 16.64 20.36
C ARG A 714 -4.02 16.87 18.92
N HIS A 715 -5.01 17.21 18.08
CA HIS A 715 -4.80 17.56 16.69
C HIS A 715 -5.11 19.04 16.44
N PHE A 716 -4.41 19.61 15.51
CA PHE A 716 -4.58 20.99 15.08
C PHE A 716 -4.92 21.02 13.59
N VAL A 717 -5.88 21.85 13.22
CA VAL A 717 -6.18 22.17 11.82
C VAL A 717 -5.79 23.61 11.58
N LEU A 718 -4.86 23.85 10.67
CA LEU A 718 -4.24 25.14 10.44
C LEU A 718 -4.51 25.65 9.03
N LEU A 719 -4.73 26.94 8.90
CA LEU A 719 -4.49 27.68 7.68
C LEU A 719 -3.13 28.38 7.81
N VAL A 720 -2.19 27.99 6.97
CA VAL A 720 -0.82 28.49 7.02
C VAL A 720 -0.49 29.30 5.77
N ASN A 721 0.46 30.22 5.90
CA ASN A 721 0.94 31.02 4.77
C ASN A 721 1.49 30.12 3.65
N THR A 722 1.38 30.57 2.42
CA THR A 722 1.88 29.84 1.25
C THR A 722 3.40 29.89 1.10
N GLU A 723 4.05 30.87 1.75
CA GLU A 723 5.50 31.01 1.78
C GLU A 723 6.04 30.74 3.19
N PRO A 724 7.12 29.98 3.33
CA PRO A 724 7.75 29.75 4.63
C PRO A 724 8.52 30.98 5.09
N ASN A 725 8.79 31.07 6.39
CA ASN A 725 9.69 32.06 6.96
C ASN A 725 11.18 31.75 6.66
N GLU A 726 12.10 32.59 7.19
CA GLU A 726 13.56 32.43 6.98
C GLU A 726 14.10 31.07 7.51
N ASP A 727 13.37 30.42 8.41
CA ASP A 727 13.71 29.12 9.03
C ASP A 727 13.04 27.94 8.35
N ASN A 728 12.43 28.15 7.19
CA ASN A 728 11.64 27.13 6.45
C ASN A 728 10.42 26.58 7.21
N LEU A 729 9.86 27.34 8.14
CA LEU A 729 8.62 27.03 8.83
C LEU A 729 7.46 27.79 8.18
N TYR A 730 6.33 27.11 8.03
CA TYR A 730 5.08 27.72 7.59
C TYR A 730 4.28 28.14 8.81
N MET A 731 3.95 29.44 8.90
CA MET A 731 3.28 30.01 10.06
C MET A 731 1.77 29.90 9.96
N ALA A 732 1.11 29.45 11.04
CA ALA A 732 -0.35 29.45 11.11
C ALA A 732 -0.90 30.88 11.22
N GLU A 733 -1.83 31.22 10.31
CA GLU A 733 -2.65 32.42 10.38
C GLU A 733 -3.95 32.17 11.16
N SER A 734 -4.48 30.97 11.05
CA SER A 734 -5.67 30.54 11.78
C SER A 734 -5.55 29.09 12.22
N GLN A 735 -6.18 28.77 13.35
CA GLN A 735 -6.03 27.47 14.01
C GLN A 735 -7.33 27.00 14.66
N VAL A 736 -7.67 25.73 14.44
CA VAL A 736 -8.69 25.00 15.19
C VAL A 736 -8.01 23.86 15.93
N THR A 737 -8.28 23.72 17.22
CA THR A 737 -7.74 22.65 18.06
C THR A 737 -8.81 21.60 18.32
N LEU A 738 -8.44 20.32 18.19
CA LEU A 738 -9.28 19.17 18.42
C LEU A 738 -8.61 18.26 19.45
N ASP A 739 -9.25 17.96 20.55
CA ASP A 739 -8.87 16.87 21.43
C ASP A 739 -9.51 15.61 20.86
N ALA A 740 -8.72 14.81 20.13
CA ALA A 740 -9.24 13.81 19.22
C ALA A 740 -9.07 12.40 19.76
N GLU A 741 -10.17 11.65 19.72
CA GLU A 741 -10.12 10.20 19.61
C GLU A 741 -9.99 9.83 18.13
N ASN A 742 -9.61 8.59 17.79
CA ASN A 742 -9.71 8.19 16.39
C ASN A 742 -11.18 8.22 15.94
N GLY A 743 -11.41 8.63 14.70
CA GLY A 743 -12.74 8.85 14.16
C GLY A 743 -12.83 10.05 13.24
N VAL A 744 -14.03 10.57 13.05
CA VAL A 744 -14.29 11.68 12.14
C VAL A 744 -14.79 12.90 12.92
N TYR A 745 -14.12 14.03 12.74
CA TYR A 745 -14.42 15.29 13.41
C TYR A 745 -14.71 16.40 12.41
N SER A 746 -15.68 17.26 12.71
CA SER A 746 -15.93 18.47 11.92
C SER A 746 -15.08 19.62 12.44
N PHE A 747 -14.47 20.37 11.53
CA PHE A 747 -13.80 21.61 11.84
C PHE A 747 -14.42 22.80 11.10
N ARG A 748 -14.25 23.99 11.67
CA ARG A 748 -14.83 25.20 11.12
C ARG A 748 -13.98 26.41 11.51
N PHE A 749 -13.65 27.24 10.52
CA PHE A 749 -13.07 28.56 10.72
C PHE A 749 -14.18 29.63 10.77
N GLU A 750 -13.85 30.80 11.30
CA GLU A 750 -14.76 31.95 11.44
C GLU A 750 -14.21 33.14 10.63
N ASN A 751 -15.09 34.00 10.14
CA ASN A 751 -14.66 35.23 9.49
C ASN A 751 -14.01 36.16 10.52
N ASP A 752 -12.93 36.82 10.15
CA ASP A 752 -12.35 37.92 10.95
C ASP A 752 -13.38 39.03 11.10
N ASP A 753 -13.70 39.39 12.33
CA ASP A 753 -14.64 40.45 12.66
C ASP A 753 -14.02 41.86 12.65
N GLY A 754 -12.70 41.93 12.43
CA GLY A 754 -11.91 43.16 12.39
C GLY A 754 -11.52 43.70 13.77
N GLU A 755 -11.84 42.97 14.87
CA GLU A 755 -11.41 43.36 16.22
C GLU A 755 -9.98 42.82 16.50
N GLU A 756 -9.17 43.57 17.21
CA GLU A 756 -7.83 43.13 17.61
C GLU A 756 -7.78 42.81 19.12
N PRO A 757 -7.14 41.70 19.53
CA PRO A 757 -6.43 40.70 18.70
C PRO A 757 -7.34 39.70 17.99
N GLN A 758 -7.04 39.41 16.71
CA GLN A 758 -7.73 38.37 15.93
C GLN A 758 -7.74 37.06 16.71
N GLN A 759 -8.89 36.40 16.77
CA GLN A 759 -9.03 35.09 17.45
C GLN A 759 -8.34 33.96 16.66
N LEU A 760 -8.02 32.87 17.35
CA LEU A 760 -7.24 31.77 16.74
C LEU A 760 -7.94 31.17 15.51
N ARG A 761 -9.26 31.03 15.54
CA ARG A 761 -10.06 30.44 14.47
C ARG A 761 -10.55 31.41 13.40
N GLU A 762 -10.31 32.71 13.59
CA GLU A 762 -10.69 33.73 12.61
C GLU A 762 -9.69 33.75 11.45
N VAL A 763 -10.23 33.81 10.22
CA VAL A 763 -9.44 33.86 9.00
C VAL A 763 -9.77 35.10 8.18
N ARG A 764 -8.74 35.71 7.62
CA ARG A 764 -8.84 36.84 6.67
C ARG A 764 -8.91 36.31 5.24
N PRO A 765 -9.50 37.04 4.31
CA PRO A 765 -9.39 36.73 2.88
C PRO A 765 -7.92 36.63 2.46
N GLY A 766 -7.55 35.61 1.71
CA GLY A 766 -6.16 35.36 1.28
C GLY A 766 -5.98 33.95 0.76
N ASP A 767 -4.73 33.63 0.42
CA ASP A 767 -4.30 32.34 -0.08
C ASP A 767 -3.55 31.58 1.02
N TYR A 768 -3.99 30.33 1.28
CA TYR A 768 -3.47 29.50 2.37
C TYR A 768 -3.23 28.06 1.94
N TYR A 769 -2.35 27.36 2.64
CA TYR A 769 -2.39 25.91 2.71
C TYR A 769 -3.21 25.48 3.92
N LEU A 770 -4.01 24.43 3.76
CA LEU A 770 -4.74 23.79 4.85
C LEU A 770 -4.00 22.51 5.25
N VAL A 771 -3.66 22.44 6.52
CA VAL A 771 -2.90 21.32 7.07
C VAL A 771 -3.46 20.90 8.42
N ALA A 772 -3.23 19.64 8.81
CA ALA A 772 -3.58 19.16 10.13
C ALA A 772 -2.49 18.23 10.66
N GLY A 773 -2.37 18.13 11.98
CA GLY A 773 -1.37 17.27 12.60
C GLY A 773 -1.41 17.36 14.11
N SER A 774 -0.53 16.58 14.77
CA SER A 774 -0.29 16.64 16.21
C SER A 774 0.99 17.39 16.52
N ASP A 775 1.07 17.93 17.73
CA ASP A 775 2.28 18.47 18.37
C ASP A 775 2.49 17.61 19.62
N LEU A 776 3.20 16.51 19.45
CA LEU A 776 3.30 15.46 20.45
C LEU A 776 4.22 15.84 21.61
N ASP A 777 5.27 16.58 21.34
CA ASP A 777 6.27 17.00 22.33
C ASP A 777 6.10 18.44 22.85
N GLY A 778 5.04 19.13 22.37
CA GLY A 778 4.70 20.47 22.83
C GLY A 778 5.70 21.56 22.38
N ASP A 779 6.42 21.37 21.29
CA ASP A 779 7.38 22.33 20.77
C ASP A 779 6.75 23.45 19.91
N GLY A 780 5.43 23.35 19.66
CA GLY A 780 4.65 24.31 18.89
C GLY A 780 4.75 24.15 17.38
N ILE A 781 5.25 23.01 16.91
CA ILE A 781 5.36 22.67 15.49
C ILE A 781 4.63 21.34 15.25
N ILE A 782 3.83 21.26 14.22
CA ILE A 782 3.15 20.00 13.82
C ILE A 782 3.74 19.43 12.54
N CYS A 783 3.43 18.19 12.26
CA CYS A 783 3.90 17.48 11.07
C CYS A 783 5.43 17.25 11.05
N GLN A 784 6.04 17.14 12.18
CA GLN A 784 7.42 16.70 12.30
C GLN A 784 7.50 15.15 12.20
N PRO A 785 8.67 14.59 11.90
CA PRO A 785 8.84 13.13 11.94
C PRO A 785 8.42 12.56 13.31
N GLY A 786 7.58 11.52 13.28
CA GLY A 786 7.00 10.90 14.48
C GLY A 786 5.70 11.54 14.97
N GLU A 787 5.16 12.50 14.26
CA GLU A 787 3.87 13.13 14.53
C GLU A 787 2.85 12.82 13.45
N ALA A 788 1.56 12.97 13.78
CA ALA A 788 0.50 12.88 12.80
C ALA A 788 0.56 14.08 11.85
N CYS A 789 0.32 13.84 10.58
CA CYS A 789 0.33 14.88 9.56
C CYS A 789 -0.71 14.62 8.47
N ALA A 790 -1.40 15.68 8.09
CA ALA A 790 -2.25 15.74 6.91
C ALA A 790 -2.10 17.10 6.22
N GLU A 791 -2.08 17.10 4.91
CA GLU A 791 -2.08 18.31 4.08
C GLU A 791 -3.21 18.20 3.05
N TYR A 792 -3.90 19.30 2.77
CA TYR A 792 -4.95 19.31 1.77
C TYR A 792 -4.37 19.55 0.36
N PRO A 793 -4.81 18.81 -0.65
CA PRO A 793 -5.78 17.70 -0.60
C PRO A 793 -5.21 16.39 -0.06
N ILE A 794 -3.89 16.23 -0.04
CA ILE A 794 -3.21 15.01 0.39
C ILE A 794 -1.85 15.36 0.98
N THR A 795 -1.43 14.63 2.00
CA THR A 795 -0.13 14.80 2.64
C THR A 795 1.03 14.68 1.63
N GLY A 796 1.90 15.67 1.64
CA GLY A 796 2.99 15.82 0.67
C GLY A 796 2.63 16.70 -0.54
N LEU A 797 1.35 17.12 -0.69
CA LEU A 797 0.83 17.80 -1.87
C LEU A 797 -0.15 18.90 -1.55
N ARG A 798 0.37 19.95 -1.00
CA ARG A 798 -0.46 21.10 -0.66
C ARG A 798 -0.98 21.78 -1.91
N GLU A 799 -2.28 22.09 -1.92
CA GLU A 799 -2.91 23.02 -2.84
C GLU A 799 -3.30 24.31 -2.11
N VAL A 800 -3.22 25.40 -2.83
CA VAL A 800 -3.62 26.69 -2.29
C VAL A 800 -5.13 26.73 -2.20
N ILE A 801 -5.66 27.05 -1.02
CA ILE A 801 -7.06 27.40 -0.80
C ILE A 801 -7.18 28.90 -0.73
N THR A 802 -7.97 29.49 -1.62
CA THR A 802 -8.28 30.92 -1.62
C THR A 802 -9.54 31.16 -0.80
N ILE A 803 -9.42 31.99 0.24
CA ILE A 803 -10.55 32.47 1.04
C ILE A 803 -10.95 33.84 0.52
N GLU A 804 -12.20 33.96 0.01
CA GLU A 804 -12.74 35.23 -0.48
C GLU A 804 -13.83 35.76 0.46
N GLU A 805 -13.94 37.09 0.56
CA GLU A 805 -14.94 37.74 1.40
C GLU A 805 -16.37 37.35 0.95
N GLY A 806 -17.15 36.81 1.89
CA GLY A 806 -18.55 36.39 1.64
C GLY A 806 -18.72 35.07 0.89
N GLN A 807 -17.64 34.38 0.58
CA GLN A 807 -17.69 33.02 0.05
C GLN A 807 -17.43 31.98 1.16
N SER A 808 -17.90 30.77 0.93
CA SER A 808 -17.69 29.65 1.84
C SER A 808 -17.11 28.47 1.06
N VAL A 809 -16.00 27.92 1.55
CA VAL A 809 -15.42 26.67 1.08
C VAL A 809 -15.88 25.56 2.01
N SER A 810 -16.53 24.54 1.49
CA SER A 810 -17.07 23.41 2.24
C SER A 810 -16.64 22.08 1.60
N ASP A 811 -17.03 20.98 2.23
CA ASP A 811 -16.76 19.61 1.77
C ASP A 811 -15.27 19.24 1.74
N ILE A 812 -14.46 19.94 2.50
CA ILE A 812 -13.04 19.62 2.71
C ILE A 812 -12.95 18.33 3.54
N ARG A 813 -12.05 17.44 3.12
CA ARG A 813 -11.72 16.21 3.84
C ARG A 813 -10.21 16.11 4.02
N LEU A 814 -9.79 15.82 5.25
CA LEU A 814 -8.41 15.52 5.63
C LEU A 814 -8.38 14.15 6.30
N THR A 815 -7.32 13.41 6.08
CA THR A 815 -7.06 12.17 6.83
C THR A 815 -5.67 12.28 7.45
N THR A 816 -5.58 12.09 8.76
CA THR A 816 -4.33 12.14 9.51
C THR A 816 -4.16 10.85 10.33
N GLY A 817 -2.91 10.49 10.56
CA GLY A 817 -2.53 9.34 11.36
C GLY A 817 -1.03 9.32 11.59
N PHE A 818 -0.56 8.42 12.43
CA PHE A 818 0.87 8.22 12.66
C PHE A 818 1.40 7.24 11.62
N SER A 819 2.49 7.60 10.95
CA SER A 819 3.12 6.75 9.95
C SER A 819 3.71 5.50 10.60
N ARG A 820 3.34 4.33 10.09
CA ARG A 820 3.87 3.04 10.52
C ARG A 820 5.36 2.94 10.13
N PRO A 821 6.27 2.56 11.05
CA PRO A 821 7.66 2.30 10.69
C PRO A 821 7.78 1.22 9.62
N THR A 822 8.44 1.53 8.51
CA THR A 822 8.67 0.56 7.44
C THR A 822 10.09 0.00 7.53
N ILE A 823 10.24 -1.32 7.46
CA ILE A 823 11.53 -1.99 7.40
C ILE A 823 11.95 -2.27 5.94
N SER A 824 11.13 -1.88 4.97
CA SER A 824 11.41 -2.12 3.56
C SER A 824 12.42 -1.10 3.02
N ALA A 825 13.56 -1.60 2.56
CA ALA A 825 14.52 -0.80 1.80
C ALA A 825 13.99 -0.35 0.42
N ALA A 826 12.81 -0.83 0.02
CA ALA A 826 12.16 -0.52 -1.25
C ALA A 826 11.10 0.59 -1.16
N SER A 827 10.82 1.10 0.04
CA SER A 827 10.13 2.38 0.14
C SER A 827 11.14 3.46 -0.23
N PRO A 828 10.97 4.23 -1.31
CA PRO A 828 11.55 5.56 -1.27
C PRO A 828 10.91 6.20 -0.04
N ASP A 829 11.74 6.55 0.94
CA ASP A 829 11.34 7.51 1.93
C ASP A 829 10.64 8.61 1.14
N ILE A 830 9.44 9.01 1.57
CA ILE A 830 8.87 10.27 1.06
C ILE A 830 9.98 11.25 1.39
N LEU A 831 10.74 11.65 0.35
CA LEU A 831 11.91 12.49 0.55
C LEU A 831 11.39 13.72 1.26
N PRO A 832 11.81 13.99 2.50
CA PRO A 832 11.36 15.17 3.19
C PRO A 832 11.63 16.34 2.25
N ARG A 833 10.65 17.18 2.04
CA ARG A 833 10.83 18.38 1.21
C ARG A 833 12.10 19.06 1.68
N PRO A 834 13.09 19.30 0.80
CA PRO A 834 14.37 19.84 1.22
C PRO A 834 14.17 21.12 2.05
N GLY A 835 14.61 21.09 3.31
CA GLY A 835 14.50 22.21 4.23
C GLY A 835 13.14 22.36 4.93
N PHE A 836 12.14 21.53 4.65
CA PHE A 836 10.86 21.57 5.37
C PHE A 836 11.06 21.19 6.85
N GLN A 837 10.55 22.01 7.77
CA GLN A 837 10.71 21.84 9.22
C GLN A 837 9.37 21.60 9.95
N GLY A 838 8.24 21.74 9.28
CA GLY A 838 6.92 21.60 9.86
C GLY A 838 6.07 22.87 9.75
N TYR A 839 4.95 22.87 10.46
CA TYR A 839 3.98 23.96 10.52
C TYR A 839 3.90 24.51 11.93
N GLN A 840 4.22 25.80 12.11
CA GLN A 840 4.25 26.44 13.41
C GLN A 840 2.85 26.86 13.85
N LEU A 841 2.47 26.46 15.05
CA LEU A 841 1.23 26.85 15.71
C LEU A 841 1.21 28.35 15.98
N ARG A 842 0.00 28.92 15.93
CA ARG A 842 -0.21 30.31 16.29
C ARG A 842 -0.24 30.46 17.81
N THR A 843 0.67 31.24 18.35
CA THR A 843 0.69 31.60 19.79
C THR A 843 -0.37 32.66 20.08
N PRO A 844 -1.29 32.46 21.04
CA PRO A 844 -2.22 33.51 21.44
C PRO A 844 -1.42 34.72 21.90
N LYS A 845 -1.68 35.89 21.34
CA LYS A 845 -1.16 37.15 21.88
C LYS A 845 -1.70 37.28 23.31
N THR A 846 -0.82 37.25 24.32
CA THR A 846 -1.16 37.19 25.74
C THR A 846 -2.19 38.27 26.12
N GLN A 847 -3.44 37.85 26.31
CA GLN A 847 -4.30 38.59 27.21
C GLN A 847 -3.96 38.12 28.64
N THR A 848 -3.73 39.05 29.51
CA THR A 848 -3.58 38.82 30.94
C THR A 848 -4.95 38.44 31.53
N GLY A 849 -5.34 37.22 31.37
CA GLY A 849 -6.56 36.61 31.91
C GLY A 849 -6.72 35.17 31.35
N PRO A 850 -7.30 34.21 32.12
CA PRO A 850 -7.49 32.88 31.64
C PRO A 850 -8.47 32.89 30.45
N ALA A 851 -7.95 32.78 29.24
CA ALA A 851 -8.76 32.63 28.06
C ALA A 851 -9.20 31.14 27.97
N ASP A 852 -10.45 30.90 28.24
CA ASP A 852 -11.12 29.64 28.04
C ASP A 852 -11.42 29.46 26.53
N ASN A 853 -10.46 28.93 25.77
CA ASN A 853 -10.63 28.66 24.34
C ASN A 853 -11.05 27.19 24.08
N ARG A 854 -11.63 26.54 25.10
CA ARG A 854 -12.12 25.16 24.99
C ARG A 854 -13.56 25.16 24.49
N THR A 855 -13.76 25.00 23.24
CA THR A 855 -15.06 24.57 22.75
C THR A 855 -14.96 23.06 22.45
N ARG A 856 -15.37 22.22 23.40
CA ARG A 856 -15.68 20.82 23.10
C ARG A 856 -16.72 20.83 21.99
N MET A 857 -16.34 20.36 20.80
CA MET A 857 -17.34 19.94 19.84
C MET A 857 -17.82 18.55 20.27
N THR A 858 -19.03 18.48 20.77
CA THR A 858 -19.75 17.20 20.94
C THR A 858 -20.09 16.67 19.56
N GLN A 859 -19.92 15.35 19.39
CA GLN A 859 -20.28 14.52 18.23
C GLN A 859 -21.59 14.90 17.56
#